data_cc20f7116163fa2f55c8861707332184
#
_entry.id   cc20f7116163fa2f55c8861707332184
#
_cell.length_a   1.000
_cell.length_b   1.000
_cell.length_c   1.000
_cell.angle_alpha   90.00
_cell.angle_beta   90.00
_cell.angle_gamma   90.00
#
_symmetry.space_group_name_H-M   'P 1'
#
loop_
_entity.id
_entity.type
_entity.pdbx_description
1 polymer ?
#
loop_
_entity_poly.entity_id
_entity_poly.type
_entity_poly.pdbx_seq_one_letter_code
_entity_poly.pdbx_strand_id
1 'polypeptide(L)'
;MTEPYPSTEVESKLKHLFRSLTRAHRAYKDTRSHALTLLHRASAAVLTAVLVYKALTYLLFLPAMNGIWSLTLRCSPVNYLTNNNAHQIFTSPTILGGIVLIVLLAACWNLYGFSILLHGFALARRGEALRPVSLFVRSLGDIRHVLLPKNWPILLYCALLIPFTDVFVTYNYISQLAVPEYILGLVRAKPLYLVLFLLILGAAFLFTLLWVLVLPLFTLERKSLWEAVQESAAHVKTQLPRLAGVLLRWNISALVRSVLVFFGASLLVYSAAALIGLRSTRAMLLLARALYLLEIPFFGFLLDCKVTTAQCTIIASLYDRCRDCPPEKLPEGKPHRFGGWPLLTAAVAGVTLVTGLMAVYLYALPQDDALLTAVGGVTPLVTFHRGDCTVAPENTLPAFRSAILKGGDRIELDVQMTSDGVVVVTHDSNLKRCTGKNAKVYDLTYAEVAQLDAGRWFSSRFADTRIPTLEQVLQLCRGRIGLNVEIKPSAATPALEAETVRLLREYGFDSSNCVITSQSYETLHKVKALAPEYPTGYILALGVGNYYDLPDADFFSVETTFITSGMVNAVHLRGKTVSAWTIDREKVATHMLELGVDDLITDKPDMVQDLLARNQQVDDSLIDFRDLLNALLHPEQPADSSDDAEETITDAVEDPEEFVDAA
;
A
#
# COMPACT_ATOMS: atom_id res chain seq x y z
N MET A 1 4.29 -63.96 -19.62
CA MET A 1 3.70 -62.86 -20.37
C MET A 1 4.05 -61.59 -19.64
N THR A 2 5.05 -60.88 -20.11
CA THR A 2 5.50 -59.58 -19.55
C THR A 2 4.82 -58.49 -20.32
N GLU A 3 3.97 -57.71 -19.65
CA GLU A 3 3.37 -56.51 -20.22
C GLU A 3 4.46 -55.51 -20.62
N PRO A 4 4.36 -54.85 -21.79
CA PRO A 4 5.33 -53.84 -22.19
C PRO A 4 5.16 -52.57 -21.37
N TYR A 5 6.27 -52.07 -20.86
CA TYR A 5 6.41 -50.84 -20.09
C TYR A 5 5.84 -49.61 -20.83
N PRO A 6 5.23 -48.63 -20.14
CA PRO A 6 4.60 -47.47 -20.73
C PRO A 6 5.59 -46.34 -21.18
N SER A 7 6.79 -46.71 -21.62
CA SER A 7 7.86 -45.79 -21.99
C SER A 7 7.64 -45.02 -23.29
N THR A 8 6.90 -45.58 -24.24
CA THR A 8 6.70 -44.98 -25.56
C THR A 8 5.71 -43.78 -25.57
N GLU A 9 4.71 -43.82 -24.70
CA GLU A 9 3.71 -42.72 -24.62
C GLU A 9 4.27 -41.51 -23.90
N VAL A 10 5.05 -41.69 -22.84
CA VAL A 10 5.74 -40.61 -22.11
C VAL A 10 6.82 -39.99 -22.99
N GLU A 11 7.56 -40.79 -23.74
CA GLU A 11 8.59 -40.28 -24.67
C GLU A 11 7.98 -39.52 -25.84
N SER A 12 6.85 -39.97 -26.37
CA SER A 12 6.08 -39.26 -27.39
C SER A 12 5.55 -37.90 -26.88
N LYS A 13 4.97 -37.88 -25.68
CA LYS A 13 4.50 -36.64 -25.02
C LYS A 13 5.65 -35.69 -24.74
N LEU A 14 6.79 -36.18 -24.28
CA LEU A 14 8.00 -35.38 -24.08
C LEU A 14 8.52 -34.78 -25.41
N LYS A 15 8.65 -35.60 -26.45
CA LYS A 15 9.05 -35.11 -27.82
C LYS A 15 8.07 -34.06 -28.36
N HIS A 16 6.77 -34.24 -28.16
CA HIS A 16 5.77 -33.25 -28.54
C HIS A 16 5.92 -31.95 -27.73
N LEU A 17 6.14 -32.04 -26.43
CA LEU A 17 6.40 -30.89 -25.55
C LEU A 17 7.67 -30.15 -25.94
N PHE A 18 8.78 -30.85 -26.19
CA PHE A 18 10.03 -30.23 -26.67
C PHE A 18 9.88 -29.52 -28.02
N ARG A 19 9.15 -30.13 -28.96
CA ARG A 19 8.84 -29.47 -30.25
C ARG A 19 7.95 -28.23 -30.08
N SER A 20 7.00 -28.26 -29.17
CA SER A 20 6.15 -27.13 -28.83
C SER A 20 6.96 -25.99 -28.21
N LEU A 21 7.82 -26.29 -27.22
CA LEU A 21 8.71 -25.33 -26.57
C LEU A 21 9.71 -24.70 -27.55
N THR A 22 10.27 -25.48 -28.48
CA THR A 22 11.19 -24.98 -29.50
C THR A 22 10.48 -24.06 -30.49
N ARG A 23 9.26 -24.40 -30.91
CA ARG A 23 8.41 -23.54 -31.74
C ARG A 23 8.05 -22.21 -31.03
N ALA A 24 7.67 -22.29 -29.76
CA ALA A 24 7.38 -21.12 -28.95
C ALA A 24 8.61 -20.22 -28.77
N HIS A 25 9.81 -20.82 -28.58
CA HIS A 25 11.05 -20.08 -28.46
C HIS A 25 11.42 -19.35 -29.77
N ARG A 26 11.31 -20.00 -30.93
CA ARG A 26 11.54 -19.35 -32.23
C ARG A 26 10.58 -18.18 -32.44
N ALA A 27 9.28 -18.40 -32.20
CA ALA A 27 8.28 -17.36 -32.31
C ALA A 27 8.58 -16.15 -31.44
N TYR A 28 9.04 -16.37 -30.20
CA TYR A 28 9.48 -15.30 -29.32
C TYR A 28 10.69 -14.55 -29.88
N LYS A 29 11.73 -15.27 -30.33
CA LYS A 29 12.95 -14.69 -30.88
C LYS A 29 12.66 -13.79 -32.12
N ASP A 30 11.79 -14.26 -33.00
CA ASP A 30 11.42 -13.52 -34.22
C ASP A 30 10.55 -12.30 -33.87
N THR A 31 9.56 -12.44 -32.98
CA THR A 31 8.72 -11.31 -32.55
C THR A 31 9.56 -10.28 -31.79
N ARG A 32 10.48 -10.71 -30.93
CA ARG A 32 11.41 -9.86 -30.22
C ARG A 32 12.34 -9.10 -31.20
N SER A 33 12.89 -9.78 -32.21
CA SER A 33 13.75 -9.15 -33.21
C SER A 33 13.00 -8.05 -33.95
N HIS A 34 11.77 -8.33 -34.39
CA HIS A 34 10.92 -7.34 -35.06
C HIS A 34 10.59 -6.16 -34.13
N ALA A 35 10.19 -6.42 -32.90
CA ALA A 35 9.92 -5.39 -31.90
C ALA A 35 11.13 -4.49 -31.62
N LEU A 36 12.33 -5.07 -31.50
CA LEU A 36 13.56 -4.31 -31.29
C LEU A 36 13.92 -3.46 -32.52
N THR A 37 13.68 -3.96 -33.74
CA THR A 37 13.87 -3.19 -34.98
C THR A 37 12.93 -1.99 -35.03
N LEU A 38 11.65 -2.17 -34.73
CA LEU A 38 10.67 -1.08 -34.64
C LEU A 38 11.09 -0.04 -33.58
N LEU A 39 11.47 -0.50 -32.41
CA LEU A 39 11.92 0.37 -31.33
C LEU A 39 13.16 1.17 -31.70
N HIS A 40 14.15 0.53 -32.37
CA HIS A 40 15.38 1.20 -32.80
C HIS A 40 15.11 2.28 -33.86
N ARG A 41 14.21 2.02 -34.80
CA ARG A 41 13.82 3.00 -35.82
C ARG A 41 13.01 4.17 -35.27
N ALA A 42 12.17 3.90 -34.27
CA ALA A 42 11.29 4.89 -33.64
C ALA A 42 11.94 5.63 -32.45
N SER A 43 13.14 5.20 -32.00
CA SER A 43 13.65 5.41 -30.64
C SER A 43 13.68 6.87 -30.17
N ALA A 44 14.21 7.82 -30.97
CA ALA A 44 14.34 9.20 -30.50
C ALA A 44 12.98 9.92 -30.36
N ALA A 45 12.17 9.90 -31.40
CA ALA A 45 10.91 10.64 -31.43
C ALA A 45 9.86 10.01 -30.54
N VAL A 46 9.77 8.67 -30.49
CA VAL A 46 8.85 7.96 -29.64
C VAL A 46 9.26 8.10 -28.16
N LEU A 47 10.54 7.99 -27.83
CA LEU A 47 11.02 8.21 -26.47
C LEU A 47 10.72 9.63 -25.99
N THR A 48 11.00 10.65 -26.81
CA THR A 48 10.67 12.05 -26.50
C THR A 48 9.16 12.21 -26.28
N ALA A 49 8.34 11.63 -27.15
CA ALA A 49 6.88 11.71 -27.01
C ALA A 49 6.38 11.03 -25.72
N VAL A 50 6.94 9.86 -25.34
CA VAL A 50 6.60 9.17 -24.09
C VAL A 50 7.03 9.99 -22.88
N LEU A 51 8.26 10.52 -22.86
CA LEU A 51 8.75 11.36 -21.77
C LEU A 51 7.85 12.59 -21.56
N VAL A 52 7.50 13.28 -22.65
CA VAL A 52 6.59 14.43 -22.59
C VAL A 52 5.20 14.00 -22.12
N TYR A 53 4.63 12.92 -22.67
CA TYR A 53 3.33 12.41 -22.26
C TYR A 53 3.30 12.05 -20.77
N LYS A 54 4.31 11.31 -20.29
CA LYS A 54 4.39 10.95 -18.87
C LYS A 54 4.66 12.16 -17.97
N ALA A 55 5.50 13.10 -18.40
CA ALA A 55 5.67 14.35 -17.65
C ALA A 55 4.34 15.13 -17.54
N LEU A 56 3.57 15.23 -18.64
CA LEU A 56 2.23 15.83 -18.59
C LEU A 56 1.27 15.05 -17.71
N THR A 57 1.39 13.72 -17.66
CA THR A 57 0.59 12.88 -16.76
C THR A 57 0.84 13.26 -15.30
N TYR A 58 2.11 13.32 -14.88
CA TYR A 58 2.46 13.59 -13.48
C TYR A 58 2.28 15.06 -13.09
N LEU A 59 2.62 16.00 -13.98
CA LEU A 59 2.62 17.43 -13.66
C LEU A 59 1.26 18.11 -13.84
N LEU A 60 0.42 17.62 -14.74
CA LEU A 60 -0.85 18.26 -15.06
C LEU A 60 -2.04 17.35 -14.85
N PHE A 61 -2.00 16.13 -15.42
CA PHE A 61 -3.18 15.28 -15.43
C PHE A 61 -3.55 14.76 -14.02
N LEU A 62 -2.59 14.20 -13.27
CA LEU A 62 -2.86 13.69 -11.93
C LEU A 62 -3.27 14.80 -10.95
N PRO A 63 -2.60 15.97 -10.90
CA PRO A 63 -3.09 17.10 -10.09
C PRO A 63 -4.50 17.57 -10.48
N ALA A 64 -4.83 17.57 -11.79
CA ALA A 64 -6.18 17.90 -12.24
C ALA A 64 -7.21 16.88 -11.76
N MET A 65 -6.90 15.57 -11.81
CA MET A 65 -7.79 14.52 -11.28
C MET A 65 -8.00 14.67 -9.78
N ASN A 66 -6.95 14.96 -9.02
CA ASN A 66 -7.05 15.26 -7.59
C ASN A 66 -7.90 16.52 -7.33
N GLY A 67 -7.76 17.54 -8.18
CA GLY A 67 -8.60 18.74 -8.13
C GLY A 67 -10.08 18.45 -8.39
N ILE A 68 -10.39 17.62 -9.40
CA ILE A 68 -11.76 17.15 -9.70
C ILE A 68 -12.31 16.35 -8.52
N TRP A 69 -11.50 15.46 -7.93
CA TRP A 69 -11.90 14.70 -6.76
C TRP A 69 -12.23 15.61 -5.56
N SER A 70 -11.35 16.55 -5.26
CA SER A 70 -11.56 17.54 -4.19
C SER A 70 -12.83 18.39 -4.43
N LEU A 71 -13.05 18.81 -5.68
CA LEU A 71 -14.27 19.54 -6.05
C LEU A 71 -15.51 18.66 -5.90
N THR A 72 -15.44 17.38 -6.31
CA THR A 72 -16.53 16.42 -6.15
C THR A 72 -16.95 16.28 -4.69
N LEU A 73 -15.99 16.14 -3.78
CA LEU A 73 -16.27 16.08 -2.35
C LEU A 73 -16.87 17.37 -1.82
N ARG A 74 -16.35 18.54 -2.22
CA ARG A 74 -16.90 19.86 -1.82
C ARG A 74 -18.33 20.10 -2.30
N CYS A 75 -18.69 19.58 -3.48
CA CYS A 75 -20.03 19.67 -4.05
C CYS A 75 -20.97 18.56 -3.54
N SER A 76 -20.47 17.59 -2.79
CA SER A 76 -21.27 16.52 -2.21
C SER A 76 -21.87 16.93 -0.86
N PRO A 77 -22.85 16.19 -0.33
CA PRO A 77 -23.41 16.44 1.01
C PRO A 77 -22.38 16.39 2.14
N VAL A 78 -21.23 15.75 1.90
CA VAL A 78 -20.13 15.60 2.86
C VAL A 78 -18.81 15.97 2.21
N ASN A 79 -18.02 16.79 2.92
CA ASN A 79 -16.70 17.23 2.46
C ASN A 79 -15.61 16.17 2.61
N TYR A 80 -15.93 15.02 3.20
CA TYR A 80 -15.01 13.92 3.51
C TYR A 80 -15.74 12.58 3.51
N LEU A 81 -14.97 11.51 3.33
CA LEU A 81 -15.43 10.13 3.47
C LEU A 81 -14.66 9.46 4.60
N THR A 82 -15.38 8.79 5.48
CA THR A 82 -14.87 8.01 6.61
C THR A 82 -15.66 6.72 6.74
N ASN A 83 -15.32 5.87 7.71
CA ASN A 83 -16.06 4.62 7.99
C ASN A 83 -17.58 4.84 8.08
N ASN A 84 -18.01 5.94 8.73
CA ASN A 84 -19.42 6.19 9.04
C ASN A 84 -20.24 6.61 7.81
N ASN A 85 -19.62 7.22 6.83
CA ASN A 85 -20.30 7.72 5.64
C ASN A 85 -19.80 7.12 4.32
N ALA A 86 -18.97 6.06 4.37
CA ALA A 86 -18.45 5.38 3.17
C ALA A 86 -19.54 4.86 2.23
N HIS A 87 -20.75 4.54 2.75
CA HIS A 87 -21.89 4.16 1.92
C HIS A 87 -22.28 5.25 0.91
N GLN A 88 -21.94 6.51 1.16
CA GLN A 88 -22.21 7.62 0.26
C GLN A 88 -21.44 7.54 -1.07
N ILE A 89 -20.38 6.72 -1.14
CA ILE A 89 -19.72 6.39 -2.41
C ILE A 89 -20.73 5.83 -3.42
N PHE A 90 -21.70 5.06 -2.94
CA PHE A 90 -22.71 4.39 -3.78
C PHE A 90 -24.06 5.11 -3.80
N THR A 91 -24.36 5.95 -2.81
CA THR A 91 -25.67 6.58 -2.65
C THR A 91 -25.70 8.05 -3.05
N SER A 92 -24.56 8.74 -3.07
CA SER A 92 -24.47 10.14 -3.51
C SER A 92 -24.29 10.24 -5.03
N PRO A 93 -25.24 10.83 -5.77
CA PRO A 93 -25.10 11.01 -7.22
C PRO A 93 -23.89 11.88 -7.59
N THR A 94 -23.52 12.86 -6.76
CA THR A 94 -22.37 13.74 -6.96
C THR A 94 -21.06 12.96 -6.88
N ILE A 95 -20.89 12.12 -5.84
CA ILE A 95 -19.68 11.31 -5.65
C ILE A 95 -19.57 10.30 -6.78
N LEU A 96 -20.65 9.58 -7.07
CA LEU A 96 -20.69 8.59 -8.16
C LEU A 96 -20.38 9.24 -9.51
N GLY A 97 -20.97 10.40 -9.79
CA GLY A 97 -20.72 11.18 -11.01
C GLY A 97 -19.25 11.63 -11.12
N GLY A 98 -18.65 12.07 -10.02
CA GLY A 98 -17.24 12.43 -9.94
C GLY A 98 -16.30 11.26 -10.21
N ILE A 99 -16.59 10.09 -9.61
CA ILE A 99 -15.83 8.85 -9.86
C ILE A 99 -15.92 8.46 -11.34
N VAL A 100 -17.13 8.44 -11.90
CA VAL A 100 -17.33 8.11 -13.31
C VAL A 100 -16.60 9.07 -14.22
N LEU A 101 -16.65 10.37 -13.94
CA LEU A 101 -15.92 11.39 -14.70
C LEU A 101 -14.41 11.15 -14.65
N ILE A 102 -13.84 10.92 -13.47
CA ILE A 102 -12.41 10.65 -13.30
C ILE A 102 -11.99 9.39 -14.07
N VAL A 103 -12.76 8.31 -13.97
CA VAL A 103 -12.48 7.05 -14.68
C VAL A 103 -12.55 7.25 -16.19
N LEU A 104 -13.52 7.99 -16.70
CA LEU A 104 -13.63 8.28 -18.14
C LEU A 104 -12.48 9.16 -18.63
N LEU A 105 -12.09 10.19 -17.88
CA LEU A 105 -10.95 11.04 -18.22
C LEU A 105 -9.64 10.26 -18.18
N ALA A 106 -9.43 9.40 -17.18
CA ALA A 106 -8.26 8.53 -17.09
C ALA A 106 -8.20 7.53 -18.24
N ALA A 107 -9.33 6.95 -18.63
CA ALA A 107 -9.42 6.04 -19.78
C ALA A 107 -9.11 6.76 -21.12
N CYS A 108 -9.63 7.99 -21.31
CA CYS A 108 -9.29 8.82 -22.46
C CYS A 108 -7.80 9.16 -22.49
N TRP A 109 -7.22 9.53 -21.36
CA TRP A 109 -5.80 9.86 -21.23
C TRP A 109 -4.92 8.64 -21.55
N ASN A 110 -5.28 7.48 -21.03
CA ASN A 110 -4.58 6.22 -21.31
C ASN A 110 -4.65 5.85 -22.80
N LEU A 111 -5.85 5.92 -23.41
CA LEU A 111 -5.99 5.71 -24.85
C LEU A 111 -5.12 6.68 -25.67
N TYR A 112 -5.08 7.95 -25.25
CA TYR A 112 -4.25 8.97 -25.90
C TYR A 112 -2.75 8.58 -25.88
N GLY A 113 -2.24 8.13 -24.72
CA GLY A 113 -0.87 7.65 -24.59
C GLY A 113 -0.56 6.45 -25.49
N PHE A 114 -1.45 5.45 -25.52
CA PHE A 114 -1.32 4.31 -26.43
C PHE A 114 -1.34 4.72 -27.89
N SER A 115 -2.24 5.62 -28.27
CA SER A 115 -2.36 6.13 -29.62
C SER A 115 -1.07 6.81 -30.09
N ILE A 116 -0.44 7.65 -29.26
CA ILE A 116 0.85 8.29 -29.55
C ILE A 116 1.90 7.25 -29.92
N LEU A 117 2.01 6.18 -29.12
CA LEU A 117 2.99 5.12 -29.32
C LEU A 117 2.70 4.30 -30.58
N LEU A 118 1.45 3.89 -30.78
CA LEU A 118 1.03 3.09 -31.94
C LEU A 118 1.23 3.84 -33.25
N HIS A 119 0.88 5.13 -33.32
CA HIS A 119 1.17 5.97 -34.47
C HIS A 119 2.67 6.12 -34.69
N GLY A 120 3.47 6.28 -33.64
CA GLY A 120 4.93 6.33 -33.71
C GLY A 120 5.52 5.07 -34.37
N PHE A 121 5.09 3.88 -33.91
CA PHE A 121 5.55 2.61 -34.52
C PHE A 121 5.03 2.40 -35.94
N ALA A 122 3.79 2.81 -36.25
CA ALA A 122 3.25 2.72 -37.60
C ALA A 122 4.01 3.60 -38.62
N LEU A 123 4.39 4.83 -38.23
CA LEU A 123 5.22 5.72 -39.05
C LEU A 123 6.65 5.18 -39.19
N ALA A 124 7.25 4.68 -38.08
CA ALA A 124 8.58 4.05 -38.11
C ALA A 124 8.64 2.87 -39.09
N ARG A 125 7.56 2.05 -39.13
CA ARG A 125 7.43 0.95 -40.12
C ARG A 125 7.46 1.45 -41.54
N ARG A 126 6.78 2.58 -41.84
CA ARG A 126 6.72 3.15 -43.19
C ARG A 126 7.98 3.91 -43.59
N GLY A 127 8.93 4.10 -42.66
CA GLY A 127 10.12 4.93 -42.91
C GLY A 127 9.83 6.44 -43.02
N GLU A 128 8.65 6.87 -42.55
CA GLU A 128 8.26 8.27 -42.54
C GLU A 128 9.00 9.06 -41.44
N ALA A 129 9.18 10.38 -41.68
CA ALA A 129 9.83 11.26 -40.71
C ALA A 129 8.98 11.37 -39.41
N LEU A 130 9.61 11.03 -38.30
CA LEU A 130 8.97 11.05 -36.96
C LEU A 130 9.22 12.41 -36.30
N ARG A 131 8.15 13.20 -36.13
CA ARG A 131 8.15 14.43 -35.33
C ARG A 131 7.27 14.24 -34.09
N PRO A 132 7.78 14.40 -32.84
CA PRO A 132 6.99 14.20 -31.63
C PRO A 132 5.66 14.93 -31.66
N VAL A 133 5.65 16.22 -32.02
CA VAL A 133 4.42 17.04 -32.08
C VAL A 133 3.38 16.44 -33.04
N SER A 134 3.79 15.88 -34.18
CA SER A 134 2.85 15.27 -35.13
C SER A 134 2.17 14.01 -34.54
N LEU A 135 2.85 13.29 -33.65
CA LEU A 135 2.26 12.13 -32.93
C LEU A 135 1.13 12.57 -32.01
N PHE A 136 1.35 13.64 -31.23
CA PHE A 136 0.34 14.19 -30.35
C PHE A 136 -0.91 14.66 -31.13
N VAL A 137 -0.71 15.40 -32.23
CA VAL A 137 -1.81 15.91 -33.07
C VAL A 137 -2.61 14.77 -33.73
N ARG A 138 -1.94 13.76 -34.27
CA ARG A 138 -2.61 12.60 -34.91
C ARG A 138 -3.46 11.84 -33.89
N SER A 139 -2.93 11.63 -32.69
CA SER A 139 -3.62 10.88 -31.62
C SER A 139 -4.86 11.59 -31.08
N LEU A 140 -4.95 12.94 -31.19
CA LEU A 140 -6.19 13.67 -30.89
C LEU A 140 -7.36 13.24 -31.79
N GLY A 141 -7.06 12.83 -33.05
CA GLY A 141 -8.07 12.30 -33.94
C GLY A 141 -8.73 11.00 -33.46
N ASP A 142 -8.00 10.19 -32.68
CA ASP A 142 -8.52 8.93 -32.13
C ASP A 142 -9.45 9.19 -30.94
N ILE A 143 -9.17 10.23 -30.14
CA ILE A 143 -10.08 10.67 -29.08
C ILE A 143 -11.42 11.12 -29.67
N ARG A 144 -11.39 11.88 -30.80
CA ARG A 144 -12.63 12.24 -31.52
C ARG A 144 -13.41 11.00 -32.02
N HIS A 145 -12.68 9.95 -32.44
CA HIS A 145 -13.28 8.70 -32.89
C HIS A 145 -14.02 7.97 -31.76
N VAL A 146 -13.54 8.09 -30.52
CA VAL A 146 -14.22 7.55 -29.31
C VAL A 146 -15.56 8.21 -29.06
N LEU A 147 -15.70 9.51 -29.35
CA LEU A 147 -16.93 10.27 -29.10
C LEU A 147 -18.12 9.82 -30.00
N LEU A 148 -17.86 8.96 -30.99
CA LEU A 148 -18.95 8.37 -31.79
C LEU A 148 -19.75 7.37 -30.92
N PRO A 149 -21.08 7.35 -31.00
CA PRO A 149 -21.96 6.54 -30.13
C PRO A 149 -21.63 5.03 -30.10
N LYS A 150 -21.02 4.50 -31.16
CA LYS A 150 -20.64 3.09 -31.27
C LYS A 150 -19.35 2.74 -30.49
N ASN A 151 -18.53 3.73 -30.16
CA ASN A 151 -17.12 3.53 -29.81
C ASN A 151 -16.81 3.87 -28.35
N TRP A 152 -17.65 4.65 -27.65
CA TRP A 152 -17.40 5.04 -26.26
C TRP A 152 -17.10 3.86 -25.31
N PRO A 153 -17.62 2.62 -25.50
CA PRO A 153 -17.32 1.51 -24.60
C PRO A 153 -15.86 1.08 -24.61
N ILE A 154 -15.03 1.57 -25.60
CA ILE A 154 -13.58 1.35 -25.56
C ILE A 154 -12.95 1.98 -24.32
N LEU A 155 -13.56 3.01 -23.76
CA LEU A 155 -13.07 3.65 -22.54
C LEU A 155 -13.13 2.68 -21.35
N LEU A 156 -14.11 1.80 -21.28
CA LEU A 156 -14.17 0.76 -20.24
C LEU A 156 -13.00 -0.22 -20.39
N TYR A 157 -12.64 -0.58 -21.63
CA TYR A 157 -11.46 -1.40 -21.88
C TYR A 157 -10.17 -0.66 -21.51
N CYS A 158 -10.03 0.62 -21.89
CA CYS A 158 -8.87 1.44 -21.51
C CYS A 158 -8.77 1.64 -20.00
N ALA A 159 -9.89 1.79 -19.29
CA ALA A 159 -9.91 1.85 -17.83
C ALA A 159 -9.43 0.53 -17.20
N LEU A 160 -9.87 -0.61 -17.74
CA LEU A 160 -9.40 -1.93 -17.30
C LEU A 160 -7.90 -2.14 -17.55
N LEU A 161 -7.33 -1.48 -18.56
CA LEU A 161 -5.89 -1.59 -18.86
C LEU A 161 -5.01 -0.74 -17.94
N ILE A 162 -5.53 0.31 -17.29
CA ILE A 162 -4.72 1.22 -16.44
C ILE A 162 -3.84 0.45 -15.45
N PRO A 163 -4.33 -0.53 -14.66
CA PRO A 163 -3.51 -1.27 -13.71
C PRO A 163 -2.35 -2.06 -14.35
N PHE A 164 -2.46 -2.40 -15.63
CA PHE A 164 -1.48 -3.22 -16.34
C PHE A 164 -0.48 -2.38 -17.15
N THR A 165 -0.76 -1.11 -17.37
CA THR A 165 0.01 -0.25 -18.28
C THR A 165 0.76 0.87 -17.59
N ASP A 166 0.21 1.37 -16.49
CA ASP A 166 0.81 2.43 -15.67
C ASP A 166 1.20 1.88 -14.30
N VAL A 167 2.21 1.00 -14.26
CA VAL A 167 2.63 0.29 -13.04
C VAL A 167 2.99 1.25 -11.92
N PHE A 168 3.63 2.39 -12.22
CA PHE A 168 4.02 3.36 -11.20
C PHE A 168 2.82 4.18 -10.69
N VAL A 169 1.94 4.63 -11.59
CA VAL A 169 0.67 5.28 -11.21
C VAL A 169 -0.17 4.32 -10.40
N THR A 170 -0.30 3.08 -10.87
CA THR A 170 -1.03 2.02 -10.18
C THR A 170 -0.39 1.70 -8.83
N TYR A 171 0.93 1.63 -8.73
CA TYR A 171 1.63 1.43 -7.45
C TYR A 171 1.35 2.58 -6.48
N ASN A 172 1.44 3.83 -6.90
CA ASN A 172 1.15 4.98 -6.05
C ASN A 172 -0.32 5.06 -5.63
N TYR A 173 -1.26 4.72 -6.52
CA TYR A 173 -2.68 4.68 -6.16
C TYR A 173 -3.07 3.42 -5.40
N ILE A 174 -2.52 2.24 -5.75
CA ILE A 174 -2.78 0.99 -5.02
C ILE A 174 -2.07 1.00 -3.66
N SER A 175 -0.90 1.64 -3.51
CA SER A 175 -0.28 1.81 -2.19
C SER A 175 -1.10 2.74 -1.28
N GLN A 176 -1.84 3.67 -1.85
CA GLN A 176 -2.82 4.49 -1.14
C GLN A 176 -4.20 3.82 -0.99
N LEU A 177 -4.52 2.87 -1.88
CA LEU A 177 -5.67 1.97 -1.82
C LEU A 177 -5.22 0.58 -1.36
N ALA A 178 -4.15 0.49 -0.57
CA ALA A 178 -3.69 -0.78 -0.02
C ALA A 178 -4.90 -1.48 0.61
N VAL A 179 -5.16 -2.70 0.16
CA VAL A 179 -6.26 -3.48 0.73
C VAL A 179 -5.97 -3.58 2.22
N PRO A 180 -6.81 -3.05 3.10
CA PRO A 180 -6.56 -3.06 4.53
C PRO A 180 -6.14 -4.45 4.97
N GLU A 181 -5.17 -4.56 5.85
CA GLU A 181 -4.65 -5.88 6.29
C GLU A 181 -5.76 -6.77 6.85
N TYR A 182 -6.77 -6.13 7.45
CA TYR A 182 -8.02 -6.76 7.84
C TYR A 182 -8.70 -7.51 6.67
N ILE A 183 -8.80 -6.91 5.48
CA ILE A 183 -9.39 -7.58 4.30
C ILE A 183 -8.47 -8.70 3.79
N LEU A 184 -7.15 -8.47 3.78
CA LEU A 184 -6.17 -9.51 3.45
C LEU A 184 -6.22 -10.66 4.45
N GLY A 185 -6.40 -10.37 5.73
CA GLY A 185 -6.64 -11.36 6.78
C GLY A 185 -7.89 -12.19 6.52
N LEU A 186 -9.01 -11.56 6.17
CA LEU A 186 -10.24 -12.25 5.78
C LEU A 186 -10.07 -13.15 4.55
N VAL A 187 -9.33 -12.67 3.54
CA VAL A 187 -9.04 -13.45 2.32
C VAL A 187 -8.14 -14.64 2.65
N ARG A 188 -7.13 -14.46 3.51
CA ARG A 188 -6.23 -15.53 3.96
C ARG A 188 -6.95 -16.57 4.82
N ALA A 189 -7.86 -16.12 5.71
CA ALA A 189 -8.61 -17.00 6.61
C ALA A 189 -9.63 -17.90 5.89
N LYS A 190 -10.08 -17.50 4.68
CA LYS A 190 -11.08 -18.27 3.90
C LYS A 190 -10.52 -18.62 2.52
N PRO A 191 -10.02 -19.86 2.31
CA PRO A 191 -9.44 -20.29 1.03
C PRO A 191 -10.33 -20.05 -0.18
N LEU A 192 -11.65 -20.10 0.00
CA LEU A 192 -12.63 -19.80 -1.06
C LEU A 192 -12.47 -18.39 -1.63
N TYR A 193 -12.22 -17.39 -0.79
CA TYR A 193 -12.05 -16.00 -1.24
C TYR A 193 -10.76 -15.83 -2.05
N LEU A 194 -9.68 -16.51 -1.65
CA LEU A 194 -8.44 -16.55 -2.43
C LEU A 194 -8.66 -17.18 -3.80
N VAL A 195 -9.38 -18.31 -3.85
CA VAL A 195 -9.70 -18.98 -5.13
C VAL A 195 -10.55 -18.08 -6.03
N LEU A 196 -11.60 -17.45 -5.49
CA LEU A 196 -12.43 -16.50 -6.25
C LEU A 196 -11.62 -15.31 -6.76
N PHE A 197 -10.73 -14.74 -5.94
CA PHE A 197 -9.85 -13.65 -6.33
C PHE A 197 -8.92 -14.07 -7.49
N LEU A 198 -8.29 -15.24 -7.38
CA LEU A 198 -7.42 -15.78 -8.44
C LEU A 198 -8.19 -16.09 -9.74
N LEU A 199 -9.42 -16.57 -9.64
CA LEU A 199 -10.28 -16.80 -10.80
C LEU A 199 -10.66 -15.49 -11.49
N ILE A 200 -11.03 -14.45 -10.75
CA ILE A 200 -11.34 -13.11 -11.29
C ILE A 200 -10.09 -12.53 -11.96
N LEU A 201 -8.93 -12.62 -11.32
CA LEU A 201 -7.66 -12.13 -11.88
C LEU A 201 -7.28 -12.90 -13.16
N GLY A 202 -7.45 -14.22 -13.16
CA GLY A 202 -7.22 -15.08 -14.34
C GLY A 202 -8.18 -14.76 -15.50
N ALA A 203 -9.46 -14.51 -15.19
CA ALA A 203 -10.45 -14.11 -16.19
C ALA A 203 -10.14 -12.72 -16.78
N ALA A 204 -9.75 -11.74 -15.93
CA ALA A 204 -9.33 -10.42 -16.38
C ALA A 204 -8.08 -10.49 -17.27
N PHE A 205 -7.09 -11.31 -16.89
CA PHE A 205 -5.89 -11.55 -17.69
C PHE A 205 -6.23 -12.18 -19.05
N LEU A 206 -7.08 -13.20 -19.07
CA LEU A 206 -7.53 -13.84 -20.32
C LEU A 206 -8.29 -12.86 -21.21
N PHE A 207 -9.14 -12.03 -20.63
CA PHE A 207 -9.88 -10.99 -21.34
C PHE A 207 -8.93 -9.97 -21.98
N THR A 208 -7.95 -9.45 -21.23
CA THR A 208 -6.96 -8.50 -21.76
C THR A 208 -6.11 -9.13 -22.85
N LEU A 209 -5.81 -10.42 -22.74
CA LEU A 209 -5.04 -11.15 -23.76
C LEU A 209 -5.85 -11.35 -25.06
N LEU A 210 -7.14 -11.70 -24.97
CA LEU A 210 -8.02 -11.83 -26.14
C LEU A 210 -8.22 -10.50 -26.88
N TRP A 211 -8.12 -9.39 -26.18
CA TRP A 211 -8.33 -8.05 -26.69
C TRP A 211 -7.03 -7.29 -26.98
N VAL A 212 -5.88 -7.95 -26.95
CA VAL A 212 -4.56 -7.32 -27.08
C VAL A 212 -4.38 -6.53 -28.38
N LEU A 213 -5.04 -6.92 -29.46
CA LEU A 213 -5.01 -6.24 -30.76
C LEU A 213 -6.13 -5.18 -30.95
N VAL A 214 -7.02 -5.02 -29.97
CA VAL A 214 -8.16 -4.07 -30.10
C VAL A 214 -7.65 -2.63 -30.28
N LEU A 215 -6.68 -2.21 -29.49
CA LEU A 215 -6.15 -0.84 -29.58
C LEU A 215 -5.50 -0.55 -30.94
N PRO A 216 -4.58 -1.38 -31.49
CA PRO A 216 -4.05 -1.17 -32.84
C PRO A 216 -5.12 -1.14 -33.93
N LEU A 217 -6.10 -2.05 -33.89
CA LEU A 217 -7.20 -2.11 -34.86
C LEU A 217 -8.11 -0.87 -34.77
N PHE A 218 -8.40 -0.42 -33.58
CA PHE A 218 -9.20 0.77 -33.33
C PHE A 218 -8.48 2.06 -33.75
N THR A 219 -7.20 2.23 -33.38
CA THR A 219 -6.46 3.47 -33.62
C THR A 219 -5.91 3.57 -35.04
N LEU A 220 -5.28 2.51 -35.56
CA LEU A 220 -4.59 2.54 -36.85
C LEU A 220 -5.53 2.30 -38.04
N GLU A 221 -6.54 1.47 -37.89
CA GLU A 221 -7.49 1.10 -38.94
C GLU A 221 -8.86 1.78 -38.81
N ARG A 222 -9.05 2.55 -37.72
CA ARG A 222 -10.32 3.25 -37.46
C ARG A 222 -11.55 2.33 -37.44
N LYS A 223 -11.37 1.06 -37.06
CA LYS A 223 -12.47 0.11 -36.89
C LYS A 223 -13.34 0.51 -35.71
N SER A 224 -14.63 0.14 -35.78
CA SER A 224 -15.48 0.22 -34.60
C SER A 224 -14.97 -0.72 -33.50
N LEU A 225 -15.32 -0.45 -32.24
CA LEU A 225 -14.92 -1.31 -31.14
C LEU A 225 -15.29 -2.77 -31.39
N TRP A 226 -16.52 -3.03 -31.84
CA TRP A 226 -17.01 -4.38 -32.01
C TRP A 226 -16.28 -5.15 -33.12
N GLU A 227 -16.00 -4.52 -34.25
CA GLU A 227 -15.18 -5.09 -35.32
C GLU A 227 -13.76 -5.40 -34.83
N ALA A 228 -13.16 -4.47 -34.09
CA ALA A 228 -11.82 -4.65 -33.50
C ALA A 228 -11.78 -5.82 -32.50
N VAL A 229 -12.81 -5.97 -31.67
CA VAL A 229 -12.93 -7.06 -30.70
C VAL A 229 -13.10 -8.42 -31.39
N GLN A 230 -13.99 -8.50 -32.36
CA GLN A 230 -14.23 -9.76 -33.11
C GLN A 230 -12.96 -10.21 -33.83
N GLU A 231 -12.27 -9.28 -34.48
CA GLU A 231 -11.06 -9.59 -35.23
C GLU A 231 -9.88 -9.93 -34.30
N SER A 232 -9.68 -9.17 -33.22
CA SER A 232 -8.68 -9.48 -32.21
C SER A 232 -8.90 -10.89 -31.64
N ALA A 233 -10.12 -11.21 -31.22
CA ALA A 233 -10.46 -12.50 -30.67
C ALA A 233 -10.27 -13.65 -31.67
N ALA A 234 -10.62 -13.45 -32.95
CA ALA A 234 -10.43 -14.44 -34.00
C ALA A 234 -8.95 -14.78 -34.21
N HIS A 235 -8.07 -13.77 -34.26
CA HIS A 235 -6.63 -13.97 -34.39
C HIS A 235 -5.99 -14.59 -33.13
N VAL A 236 -6.40 -14.13 -31.95
CA VAL A 236 -5.77 -14.57 -30.69
C VAL A 236 -6.17 -15.99 -30.31
N LYS A 237 -7.45 -16.37 -30.48
CA LYS A 237 -7.95 -17.71 -30.11
C LYS A 237 -7.14 -18.84 -30.75
N THR A 238 -6.73 -18.68 -32.00
CA THR A 238 -5.96 -19.70 -32.73
C THR A 238 -4.51 -19.83 -32.27
N GLN A 239 -3.97 -18.82 -31.60
CA GLN A 239 -2.56 -18.73 -31.20
C GLN A 239 -2.37 -18.39 -29.71
N LEU A 240 -3.40 -18.51 -28.90
CA LEU A 240 -3.45 -18.06 -27.51
C LEU A 240 -2.24 -18.49 -26.65
N PRO A 241 -1.82 -19.78 -26.60
CA PRO A 241 -0.68 -20.20 -25.79
C PRO A 241 0.64 -19.58 -26.27
N ARG A 242 0.76 -19.38 -27.59
CA ARG A 242 1.95 -18.80 -28.20
C ARG A 242 2.07 -17.31 -27.85
N LEU A 243 0.97 -16.56 -27.98
CA LEU A 243 0.89 -15.13 -27.68
C LEU A 243 1.11 -14.88 -26.18
N ALA A 244 0.45 -15.66 -25.32
CA ALA A 244 0.67 -15.60 -23.88
C ALA A 244 2.13 -15.84 -23.52
N GLY A 245 2.77 -16.85 -24.11
CA GLY A 245 4.19 -17.15 -23.90
C GLY A 245 5.13 -16.04 -24.39
N VAL A 246 4.82 -15.39 -25.50
CA VAL A 246 5.59 -14.24 -26.02
C VAL A 246 5.49 -13.05 -25.07
N LEU A 247 4.26 -12.67 -24.71
CA LEU A 247 4.01 -11.53 -23.82
C LEU A 247 4.61 -11.76 -22.42
N LEU A 248 4.44 -12.94 -21.84
CA LEU A 248 5.01 -13.28 -20.54
C LEU A 248 6.54 -13.18 -20.53
N ARG A 249 7.22 -13.81 -21.49
CA ARG A 249 8.69 -13.76 -21.61
C ARG A 249 9.20 -12.35 -21.85
N TRP A 250 8.49 -11.57 -22.66
CA TRP A 250 8.85 -10.17 -22.93
C TRP A 250 8.78 -9.34 -21.64
N ASN A 251 7.67 -9.42 -20.89
CA ASN A 251 7.47 -8.67 -19.67
C ASN A 251 8.45 -9.10 -18.57
N ILE A 252 8.65 -10.41 -18.35
CA ILE A 252 9.67 -10.91 -17.40
C ILE A 252 11.06 -10.40 -17.76
N SER A 253 11.44 -10.48 -19.06
CA SER A 253 12.74 -9.99 -19.52
C SER A 253 12.89 -8.46 -19.38
N ALA A 254 11.81 -7.69 -19.54
CA ALA A 254 11.81 -6.25 -19.31
C ALA A 254 11.96 -5.93 -17.82
N LEU A 255 11.21 -6.61 -16.97
CA LEU A 255 11.27 -6.47 -15.51
C LEU A 255 12.67 -6.80 -14.98
N VAL A 256 13.20 -7.97 -15.30
CA VAL A 256 14.54 -8.40 -14.83
C VAL A 256 15.62 -7.38 -15.23
N ARG A 257 15.61 -6.92 -16.48
CA ARG A 257 16.57 -5.88 -16.91
C ARG A 257 16.42 -4.56 -16.16
N SER A 258 15.19 -4.18 -15.84
CA SER A 258 14.92 -2.94 -15.10
C SER A 258 15.40 -3.04 -13.66
N VAL A 259 15.14 -4.17 -13.00
CA VAL A 259 15.63 -4.48 -11.66
C VAL A 259 17.16 -4.48 -11.62
N LEU A 260 17.82 -5.15 -12.59
CA LEU A 260 19.29 -5.17 -12.68
C LEU A 260 19.89 -3.77 -12.89
N VAL A 261 19.26 -2.92 -13.70
CA VAL A 261 19.72 -1.53 -13.91
C VAL A 261 19.57 -0.72 -12.63
N PHE A 262 18.44 -0.86 -11.94
CA PHE A 262 18.20 -0.17 -10.66
C PHE A 262 19.23 -0.56 -9.60
N PHE A 263 19.38 -1.87 -9.30
CA PHE A 263 20.35 -2.33 -8.33
C PHE A 263 21.79 -2.02 -8.72
N GLY A 264 22.12 -2.11 -10.02
CA GLY A 264 23.44 -1.75 -10.53
C GLY A 264 23.76 -0.26 -10.34
N ALA A 265 22.79 0.63 -10.57
CA ALA A 265 22.96 2.06 -10.35
C ALA A 265 23.10 2.37 -8.85
N SER A 266 22.24 1.81 -8.00
CA SER A 266 22.33 1.99 -6.55
C SER A 266 23.67 1.48 -6.01
N LEU A 267 24.13 0.30 -6.45
CA LEU A 267 25.44 -0.24 -6.05
C LEU A 267 26.61 0.68 -6.45
N LEU A 268 26.54 1.26 -7.64
CA LEU A 268 27.58 2.23 -8.10
C LEU A 268 27.62 3.47 -7.22
N VAL A 269 26.46 4.00 -6.82
CA VAL A 269 26.39 5.17 -5.92
C VAL A 269 26.95 4.85 -4.55
N TYR A 270 26.57 3.71 -3.95
CA TYR A 270 27.11 3.28 -2.66
C TYR A 270 28.61 3.02 -2.71
N SER A 271 29.09 2.38 -3.78
CA SER A 271 30.52 2.14 -3.98
C SER A 271 31.31 3.46 -4.12
N ALA A 272 30.77 4.42 -4.87
CA ALA A 272 31.37 5.74 -5.00
C ALA A 272 31.42 6.50 -3.67
N ALA A 273 30.35 6.45 -2.89
CA ALA A 273 30.30 7.06 -1.55
C ALA A 273 31.35 6.46 -0.61
N ALA A 274 31.49 5.13 -0.62
CA ALA A 274 32.51 4.43 0.17
C ALA A 274 33.94 4.79 -0.26
N LEU A 275 34.19 4.96 -1.57
CA LEU A 275 35.50 5.37 -2.12
C LEU A 275 35.88 6.80 -1.74
N ILE A 276 34.91 7.72 -1.63
CA ILE A 276 35.10 9.11 -1.25
C ILE A 276 35.37 9.24 0.29
N GLY A 277 35.29 8.14 1.04
CA GLY A 277 35.55 8.12 2.48
C GLY A 277 34.36 8.49 3.36
N LEU A 278 33.13 8.45 2.82
CA LEU A 278 31.90 8.52 3.62
C LEU A 278 31.79 7.23 4.45
N ARG A 279 32.45 7.22 5.63
CA ARG A 279 32.50 6.03 6.50
C ARG A 279 31.58 6.14 7.71
N SER A 280 30.97 7.30 7.94
CA SER A 280 30.03 7.49 9.03
C SER A 280 28.69 6.82 8.71
N THR A 281 28.16 6.06 9.64
CA THR A 281 26.82 5.45 9.55
C THR A 281 25.75 6.48 9.24
N ARG A 282 25.84 7.66 9.84
CA ARG A 282 24.95 8.79 9.66
C ARG A 282 24.98 9.31 8.22
N ALA A 283 26.17 9.50 7.64
CA ALA A 283 26.33 9.92 6.25
C ALA A 283 25.78 8.87 5.26
N MET A 284 25.96 7.58 5.54
CA MET A 284 25.42 6.50 4.72
C MET A 284 23.90 6.41 4.83
N LEU A 285 23.31 6.63 6.00
CA LEU A 285 21.85 6.70 6.19
C LEU A 285 21.24 7.92 5.48
N LEU A 286 21.87 9.09 5.57
CA LEU A 286 21.44 10.29 4.84
C LEU A 286 21.53 10.07 3.33
N LEU A 287 22.60 9.43 2.83
CA LEU A 287 22.73 9.05 1.43
C LEU A 287 21.65 8.05 1.02
N ALA A 288 21.39 7.03 1.83
CA ALA A 288 20.32 6.06 1.58
C ALA A 288 18.95 6.74 1.52
N ARG A 289 18.67 7.67 2.43
CA ARG A 289 17.43 8.45 2.46
C ARG A 289 17.32 9.39 1.25
N ALA A 290 18.38 10.08 0.87
CA ALA A 290 18.40 10.93 -0.33
C ALA A 290 18.20 10.10 -1.62
N LEU A 291 18.84 8.92 -1.71
CA LEU A 291 18.63 7.97 -2.80
C LEU A 291 17.16 7.48 -2.84
N TYR A 292 16.61 7.11 -1.70
CA TYR A 292 15.21 6.69 -1.59
C TYR A 292 14.25 7.79 -2.08
N LEU A 293 14.43 9.02 -1.63
CA LEU A 293 13.54 10.14 -1.94
C LEU A 293 13.66 10.65 -3.39
N LEU A 294 14.82 10.56 -3.99
CA LEU A 294 15.10 11.10 -5.34
C LEU A 294 15.19 10.01 -6.41
N GLU A 295 15.88 8.91 -6.12
CA GLU A 295 16.08 7.84 -7.11
C GLU A 295 14.81 7.03 -7.33
N ILE A 296 14.06 6.66 -6.29
CA ILE A 296 12.88 5.80 -6.46
C ILE A 296 11.81 6.47 -7.33
N PRO A 297 11.38 7.72 -7.11
CA PRO A 297 10.43 8.39 -7.99
C PRO A 297 10.98 8.56 -9.41
N PHE A 298 12.27 8.92 -9.54
CA PHE A 298 12.88 9.12 -10.85
C PHE A 298 13.05 7.81 -11.63
N PHE A 299 13.56 6.75 -11.00
CA PHE A 299 13.65 5.43 -11.61
C PHE A 299 12.25 4.85 -11.87
N GLY A 300 11.29 5.08 -10.97
CA GLY A 300 9.90 4.72 -11.16
C GLY A 300 9.33 5.36 -12.43
N PHE A 301 9.56 6.67 -12.62
CA PHE A 301 9.17 7.39 -13.82
C PHE A 301 9.83 6.83 -15.10
N LEU A 302 11.16 6.60 -15.08
CA LEU A 302 11.88 6.03 -16.21
C LEU A 302 11.46 4.58 -16.48
N LEU A 303 11.24 3.80 -15.44
CA LEU A 303 10.74 2.43 -15.54
C LEU A 303 9.36 2.40 -16.20
N ASP A 304 8.47 3.29 -15.78
CA ASP A 304 7.12 3.42 -16.32
C ASP A 304 7.18 3.80 -17.81
N CYS A 305 8.00 4.78 -18.20
CA CYS A 305 8.24 5.11 -19.59
C CYS A 305 8.73 3.91 -20.40
N LYS A 306 9.67 3.13 -19.86
CA LYS A 306 10.26 1.97 -20.49
C LYS A 306 9.27 0.81 -20.62
N VAL A 307 8.52 0.52 -19.56
CA VAL A 307 7.54 -0.57 -19.54
C VAL A 307 6.41 -0.27 -20.53
N THR A 308 5.84 0.93 -20.49
CA THR A 308 4.79 1.36 -21.43
C THR A 308 5.27 1.28 -22.89
N THR A 309 6.47 1.80 -23.18
CA THR A 309 7.06 1.71 -24.52
C THR A 309 7.29 0.27 -24.95
N ALA A 310 7.83 -0.58 -24.09
CA ALA A 310 8.09 -1.98 -24.38
C ALA A 310 6.79 -2.77 -24.64
N GLN A 311 5.74 -2.53 -23.87
CA GLN A 311 4.43 -3.16 -24.10
C GLN A 311 3.80 -2.74 -25.42
N CYS A 312 3.79 -1.44 -25.74
CA CYS A 312 3.28 -0.98 -27.02
C CYS A 312 4.10 -1.51 -28.21
N THR A 313 5.42 -1.64 -28.05
CA THR A 313 6.30 -2.19 -29.08
C THR A 313 5.97 -3.65 -29.40
N ILE A 314 5.77 -4.48 -28.37
CA ILE A 314 5.41 -5.89 -28.58
C ILE A 314 4.02 -6.04 -29.18
N ILE A 315 3.05 -5.20 -28.75
CA ILE A 315 1.69 -5.17 -29.30
C ILE A 315 1.72 -4.74 -30.77
N ALA A 316 2.48 -3.70 -31.12
CA ALA A 316 2.68 -3.27 -32.51
C ALA A 316 3.32 -4.37 -33.38
N SER A 317 4.32 -5.07 -32.84
CA SER A 317 4.97 -6.20 -33.52
C SER A 317 4.02 -7.38 -33.73
N LEU A 318 3.13 -7.67 -32.77
CA LEU A 318 2.11 -8.71 -32.91
C LEU A 318 1.05 -8.31 -33.94
N TYR A 319 0.63 -7.05 -33.93
CA TYR A 319 -0.29 -6.50 -34.92
C TYR A 319 0.27 -6.60 -36.34
N ASP A 320 1.54 -6.20 -36.56
CA ASP A 320 2.21 -6.29 -37.86
C ASP A 320 2.28 -7.73 -38.39
N ARG A 321 2.49 -8.70 -37.52
CA ARG A 321 2.46 -10.13 -37.85
C ARG A 321 1.08 -10.63 -38.25
N CYS A 322 0.04 -10.14 -37.60
CA CYS A 322 -1.34 -10.47 -37.94
C CYS A 322 -1.75 -9.92 -39.31
N ARG A 323 -1.02 -8.89 -39.80
CA ARG A 323 -1.25 -8.28 -41.11
C ARG A 323 -0.29 -8.78 -42.19
N ASP A 324 0.39 -9.91 -41.95
CA ASP A 324 1.39 -10.49 -42.88
C ASP A 324 2.43 -9.46 -43.37
N CYS A 325 2.83 -8.54 -42.48
CA CYS A 325 3.93 -7.62 -42.72
C CYS A 325 5.24 -8.25 -42.24
N PRO A 326 5.99 -8.99 -43.10
CA PRO A 326 7.23 -9.62 -42.66
C PRO A 326 8.30 -8.57 -42.34
N PRO A 327 9.20 -8.84 -41.37
CA PRO A 327 10.28 -7.94 -40.97
C PRO A 327 11.20 -7.55 -42.12
N GLU A 328 11.34 -8.39 -43.13
CA GLU A 328 12.17 -8.19 -44.31
C GLU A 328 11.69 -7.05 -45.24
N LYS A 329 10.39 -6.72 -45.20
CA LYS A 329 9.80 -5.63 -45.99
C LYS A 329 9.89 -4.26 -45.33
N LEU A 330 10.54 -4.15 -44.17
CA LEU A 330 10.79 -2.85 -43.56
C LEU A 330 11.82 -2.09 -44.40
N PRO A 331 11.54 -0.85 -44.89
CA PRO A 331 12.49 -0.08 -45.67
C PRO A 331 13.79 0.07 -44.87
N GLU A 332 14.94 -0.13 -45.53
CA GLU A 332 16.27 0.10 -44.97
C GLU A 332 16.48 1.59 -44.71
N GLY A 333 15.88 2.14 -43.65
CA GLY A 333 16.20 3.47 -43.18
C GLY A 333 17.56 3.42 -42.49
N LYS A 334 18.47 4.37 -42.85
CA LYS A 334 19.72 4.53 -42.10
C LYS A 334 19.41 4.61 -40.61
N PRO A 335 20.01 3.73 -39.77
CA PRO A 335 19.79 3.80 -38.33
C PRO A 335 20.24 5.17 -37.86
N HIS A 336 19.33 5.96 -37.28
CA HIS A 336 19.74 7.14 -36.54
C HIS A 336 20.71 6.69 -35.44
N ARG A 337 21.96 7.12 -35.48
CA ARG A 337 23.04 6.75 -34.55
C ARG A 337 22.78 7.18 -33.09
N PHE A 338 21.71 7.89 -32.82
CA PHE A 338 21.25 8.22 -31.49
C PHE A 338 20.10 7.27 -31.07
N GLY A 339 20.46 6.04 -30.76
CA GLY A 339 19.56 5.22 -29.93
C GLY A 339 19.32 5.93 -28.59
N GLY A 340 18.10 5.89 -28.05
CA GLY A 340 17.73 6.58 -26.80
C GLY A 340 18.54 6.16 -25.55
N TRP A 341 19.46 5.22 -25.70
CA TRP A 341 20.40 4.79 -24.65
C TRP A 341 21.35 5.89 -24.16
N PRO A 342 21.95 6.76 -25.01
CA PRO A 342 22.81 7.85 -24.51
C PRO A 342 22.02 8.88 -23.70
N LEU A 343 20.76 9.16 -24.07
CA LEU A 343 19.92 10.08 -23.30
C LEU A 343 19.51 9.48 -21.95
N LEU A 344 19.18 8.19 -21.92
CA LEU A 344 18.85 7.46 -20.70
C LEU A 344 20.08 7.34 -19.79
N THR A 345 21.25 7.00 -20.34
CA THR A 345 22.50 6.95 -19.59
C THR A 345 22.93 8.34 -19.10
N ALA A 346 22.73 9.39 -19.89
CA ALA A 346 22.99 10.77 -19.47
C ALA A 346 22.01 11.22 -18.38
N ALA A 347 20.74 10.83 -18.46
CA ALA A 347 19.76 11.12 -17.42
C ALA A 347 20.08 10.37 -16.12
N VAL A 348 20.42 9.08 -16.19
CA VAL A 348 20.88 8.29 -15.04
C VAL A 348 22.13 8.90 -14.43
N ALA A 349 23.14 9.20 -15.25
CA ALA A 349 24.37 9.85 -14.79
C ALA A 349 24.12 11.24 -14.17
N GLY A 350 23.20 12.02 -14.76
CA GLY A 350 22.80 13.32 -14.23
C GLY A 350 22.13 13.24 -12.87
N VAL A 351 21.21 12.30 -12.68
CA VAL A 351 20.57 12.07 -11.38
C VAL A 351 21.57 11.55 -10.37
N THR A 352 22.40 10.58 -10.74
CA THR A 352 23.47 10.07 -9.86
C THR A 352 24.41 11.19 -9.41
N LEU A 353 24.77 12.09 -10.34
CA LEU A 353 25.59 13.26 -10.04
C LEU A 353 24.88 14.23 -9.08
N VAL A 354 23.60 14.55 -9.34
CA VAL A 354 22.80 15.45 -8.49
C VAL A 354 22.60 14.84 -7.10
N THR A 355 22.30 13.55 -7.03
CA THR A 355 22.14 12.84 -5.75
C THR A 355 23.45 12.79 -4.98
N GLY A 356 24.58 12.54 -5.68
CA GLY A 356 25.91 12.58 -5.08
C GLY A 356 26.30 13.97 -4.56
N LEU A 357 26.03 15.03 -5.36
CA LEU A 357 26.26 16.42 -4.93
C LEU A 357 25.37 16.82 -3.76
N MET A 358 24.11 16.39 -3.74
CA MET A 358 23.19 16.62 -2.64
C MET A 358 23.67 15.90 -1.36
N ALA A 359 24.13 14.66 -1.48
CA ALA A 359 24.70 13.92 -0.35
C ALA A 359 25.96 14.60 0.21
N VAL A 360 26.85 15.07 -0.66
CA VAL A 360 28.04 15.86 -0.27
C VAL A 360 27.64 17.18 0.38
N TYR A 361 26.61 17.86 -0.17
CA TYR A 361 26.07 19.10 0.40
C TYR A 361 25.48 18.87 1.79
N LEU A 362 24.66 17.82 1.96
CA LEU A 362 24.08 17.45 3.27
C LEU A 362 25.17 17.05 4.29
N TYR A 363 26.25 16.43 3.84
CA TYR A 363 27.40 16.11 4.67
C TYR A 363 28.22 17.35 5.08
N ALA A 364 28.32 18.34 4.17
CA ALA A 364 29.08 19.59 4.42
C ALA A 364 28.29 20.62 5.23
N LEU A 365 26.98 20.42 5.44
CA LEU A 365 26.22 21.28 6.36
C LEU A 365 26.76 21.10 7.80
N PRO A 366 26.82 22.19 8.59
CA PRO A 366 27.14 22.08 10.02
C PRO A 366 26.21 21.04 10.64
N GLN A 367 26.79 20.07 11.32
CA GLN A 367 26.04 18.98 11.97
C GLN A 367 25.50 19.47 13.32
N ASP A 368 24.78 20.59 13.32
CA ASP A 368 24.02 21.01 14.49
C ASP A 368 22.90 20.00 14.73
N ASP A 369 22.87 19.43 15.93
CA ASP A 369 21.86 18.45 16.36
C ASP A 369 20.40 18.95 16.16
N ALA A 370 20.23 20.27 16.05
CA ALA A 370 18.93 20.91 15.76
C ALA A 370 18.31 20.52 14.40
N LEU A 371 19.12 20.21 13.36
CA LEU A 371 18.56 19.81 12.05
C LEU A 371 18.08 18.36 12.04
N LEU A 372 18.65 17.53 12.91
CA LEU A 372 18.25 16.13 13.07
C LEU A 372 17.14 15.96 14.09
N THR A 373 17.07 16.82 15.09
CA THR A 373 15.88 16.94 15.96
C THR A 373 14.68 17.50 15.20
N ALA A 374 14.89 18.34 14.19
CA ALA A 374 13.80 18.78 13.30
C ALA A 374 13.35 17.69 12.28
N VAL A 375 14.18 16.66 12.05
CA VAL A 375 13.88 15.47 11.23
C VAL A 375 13.69 14.22 12.11
N GLY A 376 14.29 14.21 13.33
CA GLY A 376 14.01 13.27 14.40
C GLY A 376 12.77 13.74 15.14
N GLY A 377 11.62 13.21 14.73
CA GLY A 377 10.35 13.48 15.38
C GLY A 377 10.41 13.17 16.88
N VAL A 378 9.52 13.78 17.62
CA VAL A 378 9.17 13.41 19.00
C VAL A 378 9.09 11.88 19.06
N THR A 379 9.75 11.27 20.06
CA THR A 379 9.60 9.82 20.28
C THR A 379 8.11 9.52 20.43
N PRO A 380 7.52 8.70 19.55
CA PRO A 380 6.09 8.42 19.63
C PRO A 380 5.75 7.67 20.90
N LEU A 381 4.54 7.81 21.36
CA LEU A 381 3.99 7.00 22.43
C LEU A 381 3.84 5.56 21.97
N VAL A 382 3.93 4.61 22.92
CA VAL A 382 3.62 3.19 22.71
C VAL A 382 2.36 2.85 23.46
N THR A 383 1.28 2.63 22.72
CA THR A 383 -0.02 2.27 23.25
C THR A 383 -0.27 0.77 23.07
N PHE A 384 -0.50 0.06 24.17
CA PHE A 384 -0.78 -1.37 24.21
C PHE A 384 -2.25 -1.61 23.83
N HIS A 385 -2.48 -2.17 22.65
CA HIS A 385 -3.81 -2.44 22.10
C HIS A 385 -4.53 -3.52 22.92
N ARG A 386 -5.59 -3.14 23.63
CA ARG A 386 -6.38 -3.99 24.55
C ARG A 386 -5.57 -4.60 25.69
N GLY A 387 -4.48 -3.92 26.09
CA GLY A 387 -3.48 -4.44 27.02
C GLY A 387 -2.39 -5.26 26.34
N ASP A 388 -1.63 -6.06 27.07
CA ASP A 388 -0.62 -6.95 26.52
C ASP A 388 -1.25 -8.27 26.05
N CYS A 389 -1.72 -8.25 24.80
CA CYS A 389 -2.42 -9.39 24.17
C CYS A 389 -1.49 -10.54 23.79
N THR A 390 -0.17 -10.40 23.95
CA THR A 390 0.79 -11.49 23.67
C THR A 390 0.82 -12.52 24.78
N VAL A 391 0.63 -12.08 26.02
CA VAL A 391 0.79 -12.93 27.21
C VAL A 391 -0.51 -13.21 27.95
N ALA A 392 -1.56 -12.39 27.76
CA ALA A 392 -2.84 -12.52 28.44
C ALA A 392 -4.03 -12.20 27.52
N PRO A 393 -5.25 -12.65 27.83
CA PRO A 393 -6.41 -12.39 26.99
C PRO A 393 -6.76 -10.90 26.93
N GLU A 394 -7.06 -10.40 25.71
CA GLU A 394 -7.40 -9.01 25.43
C GLU A 394 -8.47 -8.44 26.36
N ASN A 395 -8.37 -7.15 26.69
CA ASN A 395 -9.37 -6.43 27.50
C ASN A 395 -9.64 -7.06 28.86
N THR A 396 -8.63 -7.61 29.51
CA THR A 396 -8.72 -8.23 30.84
C THR A 396 -7.71 -7.63 31.81
N LEU A 397 -7.99 -7.76 33.13
CA LEU A 397 -7.06 -7.27 34.15
C LEU A 397 -5.66 -7.89 34.08
N PRO A 398 -5.47 -9.19 33.76
CA PRO A 398 -4.15 -9.75 33.53
C PRO A 398 -3.38 -9.06 32.38
N ALA A 399 -4.04 -8.79 31.23
CA ALA A 399 -3.40 -8.08 30.12
C ALA A 399 -2.98 -6.65 30.49
N PHE A 400 -3.82 -5.97 31.29
CA PHE A 400 -3.51 -4.61 31.74
C PHE A 400 -2.39 -4.59 32.80
N ARG A 401 -2.33 -5.57 33.69
CA ARG A 401 -1.20 -5.73 34.62
C ARG A 401 0.12 -5.93 33.88
N SER A 402 0.14 -6.79 32.86
CA SER A 402 1.33 -7.00 32.04
C SER A 402 1.76 -5.72 31.34
N ALA A 403 0.83 -4.96 30.75
CA ALA A 403 1.13 -3.69 30.12
C ALA A 403 1.74 -2.66 31.09
N ILE A 404 1.25 -2.60 32.33
CA ILE A 404 1.82 -1.75 33.39
C ILE A 404 3.24 -2.18 33.72
N LEU A 405 3.49 -3.50 33.89
CA LEU A 405 4.80 -4.04 34.24
C LEU A 405 5.85 -3.80 33.13
N LYS A 406 5.42 -3.83 31.87
CA LYS A 406 6.28 -3.55 30.71
C LYS A 406 6.53 -2.06 30.48
N GLY A 407 5.91 -1.16 31.25
CA GLY A 407 6.17 0.29 31.17
C GLY A 407 5.66 0.93 29.88
N GLY A 408 4.48 0.54 29.41
CA GLY A 408 3.81 1.21 28.29
C GLY A 408 3.42 2.65 28.65
N ASP A 409 3.29 3.52 27.62
CA ASP A 409 2.82 4.89 27.84
C ASP A 409 1.31 4.90 28.10
N ARG A 410 0.57 4.07 27.35
CA ARG A 410 -0.90 3.94 27.45
C ARG A 410 -1.36 2.52 27.22
N ILE A 411 -2.51 2.20 27.78
CA ILE A 411 -3.32 1.03 27.41
C ILE A 411 -4.52 1.54 26.61
N GLU A 412 -4.74 0.96 25.43
CA GLU A 412 -6.00 1.09 24.72
C GLU A 412 -6.96 0.02 25.21
N LEU A 413 -8.23 0.38 25.39
CA LEU A 413 -9.30 -0.51 25.86
C LEU A 413 -10.66 -0.10 25.29
N ASP A 414 -11.54 -1.09 25.13
CA ASP A 414 -12.86 -0.92 24.53
C ASP A 414 -13.98 -0.95 25.58
N VAL A 415 -14.81 0.08 25.66
CA VAL A 415 -15.91 0.13 26.62
C VAL A 415 -17.27 -0.04 25.95
N GLN A 416 -18.11 -0.87 26.58
CA GLN A 416 -19.50 -1.09 26.23
C GLN A 416 -20.34 -1.09 27.52
N MET A 417 -21.68 -1.05 27.39
CA MET A 417 -22.58 -1.00 28.55
C MET A 417 -23.56 -2.18 28.54
N THR A 418 -23.77 -2.78 29.70
CA THR A 418 -24.78 -3.82 29.92
C THR A 418 -26.19 -3.25 29.95
N SER A 419 -27.21 -4.11 29.92
CA SER A 419 -28.62 -3.71 29.96
C SER A 419 -29.03 -2.99 31.27
N ASP A 420 -28.32 -3.25 32.37
CA ASP A 420 -28.51 -2.62 33.67
C ASP A 420 -27.59 -1.41 33.92
N GLY A 421 -26.88 -0.93 32.89
CA GLY A 421 -26.13 0.33 32.89
C GLY A 421 -24.70 0.23 33.43
N VAL A 422 -24.13 -0.95 33.60
CA VAL A 422 -22.73 -1.11 34.02
C VAL A 422 -21.80 -1.03 32.81
N VAL A 423 -20.75 -0.20 32.88
CA VAL A 423 -19.72 -0.10 31.82
C VAL A 423 -18.71 -1.23 31.99
N VAL A 424 -18.59 -2.07 30.99
CA VAL A 424 -17.68 -3.22 30.94
C VAL A 424 -16.66 -3.06 29.82
N VAL A 425 -15.51 -3.74 29.98
CA VAL A 425 -14.40 -3.63 29.04
C VAL A 425 -14.34 -4.87 28.15
N THR A 426 -14.73 -4.71 26.89
CA THR A 426 -14.74 -5.78 25.88
C THR A 426 -14.86 -5.22 24.47
N HIS A 427 -14.17 -5.82 23.49
CA HIS A 427 -14.15 -5.33 22.11
C HIS A 427 -15.44 -5.67 21.34
N ASP A 428 -15.82 -6.94 21.29
CA ASP A 428 -16.94 -7.40 20.48
C ASP A 428 -18.27 -7.10 21.17
N SER A 429 -19.24 -6.59 20.43
CA SER A 429 -20.60 -6.46 20.97
C SER A 429 -21.27 -7.82 21.20
N ASN A 430 -20.88 -8.87 20.44
CA ASN A 430 -21.30 -10.24 20.67
C ASN A 430 -20.18 -11.04 21.37
N LEU A 431 -20.45 -11.52 22.56
CA LEU A 431 -19.47 -12.16 23.44
C LEU A 431 -19.03 -13.57 23.01
N LYS A 432 -19.50 -14.08 21.85
CA LYS A 432 -19.23 -15.46 21.40
C LYS A 432 -17.74 -15.76 21.23
N ARG A 433 -16.95 -14.82 20.70
CA ARG A 433 -15.53 -15.06 20.41
C ARG A 433 -14.72 -15.28 21.68
N CYS A 434 -14.88 -14.40 22.66
CA CYS A 434 -14.07 -14.44 23.86
C CYS A 434 -14.64 -15.33 24.98
N THR A 435 -15.98 -15.57 25.00
CA THR A 435 -16.62 -16.30 26.13
C THR A 435 -17.42 -17.52 25.70
N GLY A 436 -17.62 -17.72 24.39
CA GLY A 436 -18.51 -18.77 23.87
C GLY A 436 -20.01 -18.41 23.94
N LYS A 437 -20.41 -17.37 24.67
CA LYS A 437 -21.81 -16.94 24.83
C LYS A 437 -22.27 -16.15 23.61
N ASN A 438 -23.19 -16.70 22.83
CA ASN A 438 -23.79 -15.99 21.69
C ASN A 438 -24.89 -15.03 22.18
N ALA A 439 -24.50 -13.90 22.74
CA ALA A 439 -25.38 -12.81 23.15
C ALA A 439 -24.63 -11.49 23.04
N LYS A 440 -25.36 -10.38 22.91
CA LYS A 440 -24.77 -9.05 22.87
C LYS A 440 -24.62 -8.49 24.30
N VAL A 441 -23.62 -7.67 24.54
CA VAL A 441 -23.33 -7.06 25.84
C VAL A 441 -24.57 -6.33 26.38
N TYR A 442 -25.18 -5.52 25.54
CA TYR A 442 -26.33 -4.71 25.92
C TYR A 442 -27.66 -5.47 26.09
N ASP A 443 -27.70 -6.78 25.81
CA ASP A 443 -28.83 -7.66 26.04
C ASP A 443 -28.70 -8.38 27.40
N LEU A 444 -27.53 -8.28 28.06
CA LEU A 444 -27.22 -8.97 29.33
C LEU A 444 -27.06 -7.97 30.47
N THR A 445 -27.43 -8.39 31.70
CA THR A 445 -27.07 -7.69 32.92
C THR A 445 -25.61 -7.93 33.28
N TYR A 446 -25.02 -7.06 34.12
CA TYR A 446 -23.65 -7.29 34.58
C TYR A 446 -23.51 -8.60 35.37
N ALA A 447 -24.53 -8.97 36.18
CA ALA A 447 -24.53 -10.23 36.88
C ALA A 447 -24.40 -11.46 35.96
N GLU A 448 -24.95 -11.40 34.76
CA GLU A 448 -24.80 -12.44 33.74
C GLU A 448 -23.43 -12.38 33.07
N VAL A 449 -22.94 -11.18 32.72
CA VAL A 449 -21.61 -10.97 32.08
C VAL A 449 -20.48 -11.41 33.02
N ALA A 450 -20.57 -11.10 34.31
CA ALA A 450 -19.58 -11.43 35.34
C ALA A 450 -19.38 -12.94 35.58
N GLN A 451 -20.28 -13.79 35.10
CA GLN A 451 -20.14 -15.25 35.17
C GLN A 451 -19.41 -15.85 33.96
N LEU A 452 -19.21 -15.09 32.89
CA LEU A 452 -18.63 -15.59 31.66
C LEU A 452 -17.10 -15.70 31.79
N ASP A 453 -16.55 -16.79 31.28
CA ASP A 453 -15.10 -17.00 31.18
C ASP A 453 -14.56 -16.32 29.90
N ALA A 454 -13.82 -15.24 30.08
CA ALA A 454 -13.22 -14.45 29.02
C ALA A 454 -11.74 -14.80 28.75
N GLY A 455 -11.18 -15.78 29.46
CA GLY A 455 -9.75 -16.12 29.33
C GLY A 455 -9.45 -17.48 28.73
N ARG A 456 -10.31 -18.47 28.92
CA ARG A 456 -10.10 -19.85 28.47
C ARG A 456 -9.86 -20.00 26.96
N TRP A 457 -10.42 -19.12 26.14
CA TRP A 457 -10.21 -19.10 24.69
C TRP A 457 -8.77 -18.79 24.31
N PHE A 458 -8.07 -17.99 25.14
CA PHE A 458 -6.67 -17.65 24.97
C PHE A 458 -5.76 -18.79 25.44
N SER A 459 -5.94 -19.22 26.72
CA SER A 459 -5.22 -20.36 27.30
C SER A 459 -5.97 -20.91 28.51
N SER A 460 -5.81 -22.21 28.79
CA SER A 460 -6.37 -22.84 30.01
C SER A 460 -5.83 -22.22 31.30
N ARG A 461 -4.65 -21.58 31.29
CA ARG A 461 -4.07 -20.84 32.44
C ARG A 461 -4.94 -19.66 32.86
N PHE A 462 -5.66 -19.05 31.92
CA PHE A 462 -6.56 -17.93 32.15
C PHE A 462 -8.02 -18.34 32.23
N ALA A 463 -8.27 -19.65 32.48
CA ALA A 463 -9.64 -20.08 32.79
C ALA A 463 -10.18 -19.27 33.98
N ASP A 464 -11.48 -18.97 33.90
CA ASP A 464 -12.18 -18.15 34.89
C ASP A 464 -11.80 -16.66 34.97
N THR A 465 -10.96 -16.17 34.07
CA THR A 465 -10.79 -14.72 33.89
C THR A 465 -12.11 -14.09 33.44
N ARG A 466 -12.51 -13.00 34.08
CA ARG A 466 -13.80 -12.34 33.86
C ARG A 466 -13.65 -11.10 32.98
N ILE A 467 -14.74 -10.70 32.32
CA ILE A 467 -14.84 -9.38 31.69
C ILE A 467 -14.85 -8.34 32.81
N PRO A 468 -13.86 -7.42 32.86
CA PRO A 468 -13.80 -6.43 33.92
C PRO A 468 -14.80 -5.31 33.69
N THR A 469 -15.25 -4.64 34.78
CA THR A 469 -15.87 -3.33 34.66
C THR A 469 -14.82 -2.25 34.39
N LEU A 470 -15.24 -1.14 33.79
CA LEU A 470 -14.35 0.02 33.63
C LEU A 470 -13.80 0.48 34.97
N GLU A 471 -14.62 0.46 36.02
CA GLU A 471 -14.25 0.81 37.37
C GLU A 471 -13.06 -0.02 37.90
N GLN A 472 -13.08 -1.35 37.72
CA GLN A 472 -11.96 -2.23 38.08
C GLN A 472 -10.66 -1.90 37.31
N VAL A 473 -10.79 -1.56 36.03
CA VAL A 473 -9.64 -1.16 35.22
C VAL A 473 -9.08 0.18 35.67
N LEU A 474 -9.95 1.16 35.95
CA LEU A 474 -9.53 2.47 36.44
C LEU A 474 -8.80 2.36 37.80
N GLN A 475 -9.31 1.52 38.73
CA GLN A 475 -8.62 1.23 39.98
C GLN A 475 -7.22 0.65 39.78
N LEU A 476 -7.09 -0.31 38.83
CA LEU A 476 -5.80 -0.93 38.51
C LEU A 476 -4.80 0.07 37.89
N CYS A 477 -5.25 0.90 36.96
CA CYS A 477 -4.37 1.75 36.13
C CYS A 477 -4.03 3.11 36.76
N ARG A 478 -4.79 3.55 37.76
CA ARG A 478 -4.65 4.86 38.40
C ARG A 478 -3.23 5.15 38.86
N GLY A 479 -2.63 6.23 38.31
CA GLY A 479 -1.28 6.67 38.65
C GLY A 479 -0.15 5.74 38.18
N ARG A 480 -0.47 4.71 37.37
CA ARG A 480 0.51 3.73 36.90
C ARG A 480 0.74 3.78 35.39
N ILE A 481 -0.31 4.05 34.61
CA ILE A 481 -0.25 4.07 33.14
C ILE A 481 -1.37 4.96 32.58
N GLY A 482 -1.15 5.57 31.41
CA GLY A 482 -2.18 6.32 30.70
C GLY A 482 -3.22 5.41 30.03
N LEU A 483 -4.38 5.98 29.68
CA LEU A 483 -5.46 5.24 29.01
C LEU A 483 -5.87 5.88 27.69
N ASN A 484 -6.18 5.04 26.71
CA ASN A 484 -6.91 5.36 25.49
C ASN A 484 -8.24 4.57 25.52
N VAL A 485 -9.35 5.23 25.84
CA VAL A 485 -10.65 4.58 26.06
C VAL A 485 -11.49 4.69 24.79
N GLU A 486 -11.63 3.57 24.05
CA GLU A 486 -12.55 3.52 22.90
C GLU A 486 -13.99 3.32 23.36
N ILE A 487 -14.84 4.31 23.16
CA ILE A 487 -16.29 4.19 23.38
C ILE A 487 -16.95 3.56 22.16
N LYS A 488 -17.57 2.39 22.35
CA LYS A 488 -18.34 1.67 21.33
C LYS A 488 -19.85 1.92 21.49
N PRO A 489 -20.40 2.95 20.83
CA PRO A 489 -21.80 3.34 21.04
C PRO A 489 -22.77 2.29 20.52
N SER A 490 -23.91 2.17 21.22
CA SER A 490 -25.07 1.40 20.79
C SER A 490 -26.34 2.22 21.01
N ALA A 491 -27.30 2.10 20.10
CA ALA A 491 -28.62 2.72 20.28
C ALA A 491 -29.36 2.17 21.51
N ALA A 492 -28.98 0.96 21.98
CA ALA A 492 -29.55 0.35 23.18
C ALA A 492 -28.98 0.92 24.48
N THR A 493 -27.84 1.62 24.43
CA THR A 493 -27.12 2.13 25.61
C THR A 493 -26.74 3.59 25.47
N PRO A 494 -27.71 4.52 25.40
CA PRO A 494 -27.49 5.94 25.13
C PRO A 494 -26.78 6.70 26.28
N ALA A 495 -26.60 6.07 27.43
CA ALA A 495 -25.90 6.66 28.58
C ALA A 495 -24.41 6.31 28.66
N LEU A 496 -23.88 5.53 27.71
CA LEU A 496 -22.51 5.01 27.74
C LEU A 496 -21.46 6.13 27.81
N GLU A 497 -21.60 7.18 26.99
CA GLU A 497 -20.67 8.30 26.97
C GLU A 497 -20.65 9.04 28.32
N ALA A 498 -21.82 9.34 28.86
CA ALA A 498 -21.96 10.07 30.12
C ALA A 498 -21.41 9.27 31.30
N GLU A 499 -21.69 7.97 31.36
CA GLU A 499 -21.24 7.10 32.45
C GLU A 499 -19.72 6.87 32.37
N THR A 500 -19.17 6.69 31.16
CA THR A 500 -17.72 6.58 30.99
C THR A 500 -17.01 7.83 31.49
N VAL A 501 -17.46 9.03 31.09
CA VAL A 501 -16.89 10.30 31.56
C VAL A 501 -17.03 10.46 33.08
N ARG A 502 -18.17 10.08 33.66
CA ARG A 502 -18.39 10.13 35.12
C ARG A 502 -17.36 9.28 35.85
N LEU A 503 -17.15 8.04 35.41
CA LEU A 503 -16.19 7.12 36.03
C LEU A 503 -14.74 7.63 35.88
N LEU A 504 -14.33 8.12 34.69
CA LEU A 504 -12.99 8.67 34.49
C LEU A 504 -12.69 9.80 35.48
N ARG A 505 -13.65 10.75 35.66
CA ARG A 505 -13.50 11.86 36.63
C ARG A 505 -13.45 11.36 38.07
N GLU A 506 -14.32 10.41 38.44
CA GLU A 506 -14.38 9.85 39.80
C GLU A 506 -13.08 9.15 40.20
N TYR A 507 -12.44 8.44 39.27
CA TYR A 507 -11.18 7.75 39.51
C TYR A 507 -9.92 8.64 39.26
N GLY A 508 -10.12 9.93 38.96
CA GLY A 508 -9.03 10.90 38.85
C GLY A 508 -8.21 10.78 37.57
N PHE A 509 -8.83 10.32 36.48
CA PHE A 509 -8.24 10.42 35.14
C PHE A 509 -8.62 11.76 34.51
N ASP A 510 -7.66 12.40 33.86
CA ASP A 510 -7.80 13.72 33.23
C ASP A 510 -7.09 13.78 31.85
N SER A 511 -6.99 14.96 31.27
CA SER A 511 -6.37 15.17 29.95
C SER A 511 -4.88 14.83 29.90
N SER A 512 -4.19 14.73 31.04
CA SER A 512 -2.75 14.41 31.08
C SER A 512 -2.48 12.90 30.96
N ASN A 513 -3.45 12.07 31.34
CA ASN A 513 -3.27 10.62 31.43
C ASN A 513 -4.38 9.81 30.75
N CYS A 514 -5.39 10.46 30.16
CA CYS A 514 -6.48 9.76 29.47
C CYS A 514 -6.91 10.48 28.21
N VAL A 515 -7.10 9.73 27.13
CA VAL A 515 -7.73 10.17 25.89
C VAL A 515 -8.96 9.30 25.62
N ILE A 516 -9.95 9.86 24.93
CA ILE A 516 -11.19 9.14 24.60
C ILE A 516 -11.27 9.01 23.08
N THR A 517 -11.45 7.80 22.59
CA THR A 517 -11.57 7.52 21.16
C THR A 517 -12.90 6.91 20.79
N SER A 518 -13.30 7.03 19.54
CA SER A 518 -14.46 6.32 19.00
C SER A 518 -14.39 6.24 17.47
N GLN A 519 -14.97 5.20 16.89
CA GLN A 519 -15.27 5.13 15.46
C GLN A 519 -16.49 5.98 15.08
N SER A 520 -17.26 6.47 16.03
CA SER A 520 -18.42 7.34 15.83
C SER A 520 -18.07 8.80 16.11
N TYR A 521 -18.11 9.64 15.09
CA TYR A 521 -17.89 11.08 15.28
C TYR A 521 -18.97 11.71 16.16
N GLU A 522 -20.23 11.22 16.09
CA GLU A 522 -21.33 11.67 16.98
C GLU A 522 -20.99 11.41 18.45
N THR A 523 -20.37 10.28 18.78
CA THR A 523 -19.90 9.97 20.13
C THR A 523 -18.85 10.97 20.59
N LEU A 524 -17.88 11.34 19.75
CA LEU A 524 -16.88 12.36 20.07
C LEU A 524 -17.54 13.72 20.32
N HIS A 525 -18.51 14.10 19.50
CA HIS A 525 -19.29 15.31 19.70
C HIS A 525 -20.02 15.34 21.07
N LYS A 526 -20.66 14.22 21.45
CA LYS A 526 -21.28 14.07 22.78
C LYS A 526 -20.27 14.16 23.91
N VAL A 527 -19.11 13.49 23.76
CA VAL A 527 -18.03 13.56 24.76
C VAL A 527 -17.53 14.99 24.92
N LYS A 528 -17.27 15.72 23.82
CA LYS A 528 -16.84 17.13 23.87
C LYS A 528 -17.89 18.05 24.52
N ALA A 529 -19.16 17.79 24.30
CA ALA A 529 -20.24 18.53 24.97
C ALA A 529 -20.31 18.26 26.47
N LEU A 530 -19.99 17.03 26.93
CA LEU A 530 -20.01 16.62 28.34
C LEU A 530 -18.72 16.96 29.08
N ALA A 531 -17.58 16.83 28.39
CA ALA A 531 -16.25 16.87 28.98
C ALA A 531 -15.20 17.40 27.98
N PRO A 532 -15.24 18.71 27.66
CA PRO A 532 -14.35 19.32 26.67
C PRO A 532 -12.86 19.23 27.04
N GLU A 533 -12.56 18.97 28.32
CA GLU A 533 -11.19 18.82 28.83
C GLU A 533 -10.47 17.56 28.32
N TYR A 534 -11.19 16.48 27.99
CA TYR A 534 -10.54 15.26 27.48
C TYR A 534 -10.17 15.41 26.01
N PRO A 535 -8.92 15.05 25.63
CA PRO A 535 -8.56 14.91 24.23
C PRO A 535 -9.37 13.78 23.59
N THR A 536 -9.94 14.06 22.42
CA THR A 536 -10.77 13.09 21.70
C THR A 536 -10.12 12.68 20.38
N GLY A 537 -10.11 11.39 20.08
CA GLY A 537 -9.53 10.80 18.87
C GLY A 537 -10.57 10.13 17.98
N TYR A 538 -10.56 10.49 16.69
CA TYR A 538 -11.44 9.85 15.72
C TYR A 538 -10.75 8.64 15.10
N ILE A 539 -11.33 7.44 15.30
CA ILE A 539 -10.79 6.17 14.77
C ILE A 539 -11.23 6.01 13.32
N LEU A 540 -10.27 5.90 12.42
CA LEU A 540 -10.46 5.83 10.98
C LEU A 540 -9.85 4.56 10.39
N ALA A 541 -10.69 3.65 9.90
CA ALA A 541 -10.28 2.58 8.99
C ALA A 541 -10.30 3.04 7.51
N LEU A 542 -10.91 4.19 7.23
CA LEU A 542 -10.93 4.88 5.94
C LEU A 542 -11.04 6.37 6.19
N GLY A 543 -10.16 7.16 5.59
CA GLY A 543 -10.21 8.62 5.66
C GLY A 543 -9.80 9.26 4.35
N VAL A 544 -10.71 9.98 3.68
CA VAL A 544 -10.48 10.68 2.42
C VAL A 544 -11.14 12.07 2.46
N GLY A 545 -10.42 13.08 2.02
CA GLY A 545 -10.92 14.47 2.00
C GLY A 545 -10.53 15.26 3.25
N ASN A 546 -11.30 16.30 3.59
CA ASN A 546 -10.93 17.28 4.61
C ASN A 546 -11.41 16.91 6.03
N TYR A 547 -11.37 15.63 6.40
CA TYR A 547 -11.75 15.20 7.76
C TYR A 547 -10.83 15.79 8.86
N TYR A 548 -9.65 16.30 8.50
CA TYR A 548 -8.70 16.94 9.42
C TYR A 548 -9.28 18.20 10.10
N ASP A 549 -10.30 18.84 9.50
CA ASP A 549 -10.93 20.07 10.00
C ASP A 549 -12.07 19.80 11.00
N LEU A 550 -12.33 18.53 11.36
CA LEU A 550 -13.38 18.16 12.32
C LEU A 550 -13.06 18.72 13.72
N PRO A 551 -13.93 19.59 14.30
CA PRO A 551 -13.62 20.30 15.53
C PRO A 551 -13.57 19.41 16.76
N ASP A 552 -14.37 18.32 16.80
CA ASP A 552 -14.46 17.44 17.97
C ASP A 552 -13.47 16.26 17.90
N ALA A 553 -12.43 16.34 17.07
CA ALA A 553 -11.33 15.41 17.04
C ALA A 553 -10.01 16.17 17.26
N ASP A 554 -9.36 15.97 18.38
CA ASP A 554 -8.06 16.55 18.70
C ASP A 554 -6.93 15.77 18.02
N PHE A 555 -7.17 14.49 17.74
CA PHE A 555 -6.25 13.63 17.02
C PHE A 555 -7.00 12.59 16.16
N PHE A 556 -6.26 11.91 15.29
CA PHE A 556 -6.80 10.86 14.42
C PHE A 556 -6.07 9.55 14.66
N SER A 557 -6.82 8.52 15.02
CA SER A 557 -6.33 7.14 15.17
C SER A 557 -6.63 6.38 13.88
N VAL A 558 -5.59 6.15 13.05
CA VAL A 558 -5.76 5.74 11.65
C VAL A 558 -5.14 4.37 11.40
N GLU A 559 -5.82 3.54 10.62
CA GLU A 559 -5.27 2.26 10.16
C GLU A 559 -4.03 2.51 9.27
N THR A 560 -2.95 1.77 9.52
CA THR A 560 -1.59 2.02 8.96
C THR A 560 -1.54 2.17 7.44
N THR A 561 -2.42 1.48 6.69
CA THR A 561 -2.41 1.52 5.22
C THR A 561 -2.89 2.86 4.64
N PHE A 562 -3.63 3.66 5.43
CA PHE A 562 -4.14 4.97 5.03
C PHE A 562 -3.28 6.14 5.50
N ILE A 563 -2.20 5.86 6.27
CA ILE A 563 -1.28 6.89 6.73
C ILE A 563 -0.26 7.21 5.64
N THR A 564 -0.19 8.47 5.27
CA THR A 564 0.77 9.00 4.30
C THR A 564 1.45 10.24 4.86
N SER A 565 2.64 10.60 4.36
CA SER A 565 3.34 11.83 4.76
C SER A 565 2.47 13.08 4.56
N GLY A 566 1.70 13.12 3.47
CA GLY A 566 0.77 14.22 3.19
C GLY A 566 -0.35 14.33 4.24
N MET A 567 -0.87 13.19 4.71
CA MET A 567 -1.88 13.13 5.76
C MET A 567 -1.31 13.58 7.10
N VAL A 568 -0.17 13.02 7.54
CA VAL A 568 0.49 13.39 8.80
C VAL A 568 0.79 14.89 8.84
N ASN A 569 1.42 15.42 7.78
CA ASN A 569 1.69 16.85 7.67
C ASN A 569 0.41 17.72 7.71
N ALA A 570 -0.67 17.28 7.05
CA ALA A 570 -1.93 18.02 7.05
C ALA A 570 -2.58 18.08 8.44
N VAL A 571 -2.45 17.01 9.22
CA VAL A 571 -2.93 16.93 10.61
C VAL A 571 -2.07 17.79 11.53
N HIS A 572 -0.73 17.67 11.44
CA HIS A 572 0.22 18.45 12.25
C HIS A 572 0.12 19.96 12.00
N LEU A 573 -0.10 20.39 10.74
CA LEU A 573 -0.34 21.80 10.40
C LEU A 573 -1.58 22.39 11.09
N ARG A 574 -2.49 21.55 11.60
CA ARG A 574 -3.67 21.94 12.38
C ARG A 574 -3.46 21.83 13.88
N GLY A 575 -2.24 21.54 14.33
CA GLY A 575 -1.92 21.32 15.74
C GLY A 575 -2.52 20.06 16.33
N LYS A 576 -2.87 19.07 15.48
CA LYS A 576 -3.42 17.77 15.88
C LYS A 576 -2.38 16.68 15.70
N THR A 577 -2.61 15.50 16.29
CA THR A 577 -1.67 14.36 16.25
C THR A 577 -2.28 13.14 15.56
N VAL A 578 -1.43 12.18 15.22
CA VAL A 578 -1.78 10.94 14.52
C VAL A 578 -1.34 9.74 15.35
N SER A 579 -2.29 8.85 15.68
CA SER A 579 -2.02 7.52 16.23
C SER A 579 -2.20 6.49 15.10
N ALA A 580 -1.31 5.50 15.01
CA ALA A 580 -1.35 4.44 14.01
C ALA A 580 -1.73 3.09 14.63
N TRP A 581 -2.66 2.35 14.03
CA TRP A 581 -3.11 1.03 14.48
C TRP A 581 -3.32 0.05 13.30
N THR A 582 -3.17 -1.29 13.46
CA THR A 582 -2.46 -1.97 14.54
C THR A 582 -1.07 -2.32 14.04
N ILE A 583 -0.03 -2.04 14.82
CA ILE A 583 1.36 -2.16 14.40
C ILE A 583 1.97 -3.44 14.97
N ASP A 584 1.96 -4.52 14.17
CA ASP A 584 2.38 -5.86 14.58
C ASP A 584 3.62 -6.36 13.83
N ARG A 585 4.28 -5.48 13.07
CA ARG A 585 5.47 -5.80 12.27
C ARG A 585 6.47 -4.67 12.35
N GLU A 586 7.73 -4.99 12.59
CA GLU A 586 8.83 -4.02 12.72
C GLU A 586 8.93 -3.10 11.48
N LYS A 587 8.79 -3.66 10.28
CA LYS A 587 8.80 -2.87 9.04
C LYS A 587 7.69 -1.82 8.99
N VAL A 588 6.50 -2.12 9.53
CA VAL A 588 5.39 -1.16 9.60
C VAL A 588 5.68 -0.10 10.65
N ALA A 589 6.18 -0.51 11.83
CA ALA A 589 6.61 0.41 12.88
C ALA A 589 7.66 1.40 12.36
N THR A 590 8.73 0.90 11.72
CA THR A 590 9.77 1.74 11.11
C THR A 590 9.18 2.74 10.12
N HIS A 591 8.25 2.29 9.27
CA HIS A 591 7.62 3.18 8.30
C HIS A 591 6.76 4.27 8.96
N MET A 592 6.01 3.95 10.02
CA MET A 592 5.23 4.94 10.78
C MET A 592 6.15 5.96 11.47
N LEU A 593 7.28 5.52 12.01
CA LEU A 593 8.32 6.41 12.56
C LEU A 593 8.86 7.38 11.49
N GLU A 594 9.16 6.88 10.30
CA GLU A 594 9.60 7.69 9.16
C GLU A 594 8.57 8.73 8.73
N LEU A 595 7.28 8.43 8.86
CA LEU A 595 6.19 9.34 8.56
C LEU A 595 5.94 10.38 9.65
N GLY A 596 6.52 10.22 10.84
CA GLY A 596 6.35 11.13 11.98
C GLY A 596 5.03 10.95 12.72
N VAL A 597 4.56 9.70 12.85
CA VAL A 597 3.36 9.37 13.64
C VAL A 597 3.65 9.55 15.12
N ASP A 598 2.68 10.07 15.88
CA ASP A 598 2.85 10.49 17.29
C ASP A 598 2.58 9.38 18.31
N ASP A 599 1.83 8.33 17.94
CA ASP A 599 1.46 7.22 18.82
C ASP A 599 1.34 5.91 18.03
N LEU A 600 1.95 4.85 18.54
CA LEU A 600 2.02 3.52 17.94
C LEU A 600 1.17 2.55 18.76
N ILE A 601 -0.03 2.20 18.24
CA ILE A 601 -0.94 1.25 18.88
C ILE A 601 -0.61 -0.16 18.37
N THR A 602 -0.25 -1.09 19.27
CA THR A 602 0.32 -2.39 18.88
C THR A 602 -0.19 -3.55 19.74
N ASP A 603 -0.34 -4.74 19.12
CA ASP A 603 -0.48 -6.02 19.83
C ASP A 603 0.90 -6.61 20.22
N LYS A 604 2.02 -6.02 19.76
CA LYS A 604 3.40 -6.49 20.02
C LYS A 604 4.26 -5.39 20.61
N PRO A 605 3.99 -4.98 21.85
CA PRO A 605 4.66 -3.85 22.47
C PRO A 605 6.17 -4.03 22.61
N ASP A 606 6.66 -5.24 22.94
CA ASP A 606 8.09 -5.51 23.09
C ASP A 606 8.85 -5.19 21.79
N MET A 607 8.31 -5.64 20.65
CA MET A 607 8.91 -5.37 19.33
C MET A 607 9.01 -3.86 19.06
N VAL A 608 7.98 -3.08 19.41
CA VAL A 608 7.99 -1.63 19.20
C VAL A 608 8.93 -0.93 20.17
N GLN A 609 8.93 -1.31 21.45
CA GLN A 609 9.85 -0.75 22.47
C GLN A 609 11.30 -1.06 22.13
N ASP A 610 11.63 -2.28 21.70
CA ASP A 610 12.97 -2.67 21.25
C ASP A 610 13.42 -1.88 20.01
N LEU A 611 12.50 -1.64 19.08
CA LEU A 611 12.80 -0.81 17.91
C LEU A 611 13.10 0.64 18.31
N LEU A 612 12.32 1.22 19.21
CA LEU A 612 12.54 2.58 19.70
C LEU A 612 13.85 2.69 20.48
N ALA A 613 14.15 1.71 21.35
CA ALA A 613 15.41 1.68 22.10
C ALA A 613 16.62 1.56 21.16
N ARG A 614 16.55 0.72 20.14
CA ARG A 614 17.61 0.60 19.12
C ARG A 614 17.78 1.90 18.32
N ASN A 615 16.70 2.58 17.97
CA ASN A 615 16.77 3.85 17.26
C ASN A 615 17.37 4.99 18.12
N GLN A 616 17.18 4.95 19.43
CA GLN A 616 17.82 5.88 20.37
C GLN A 616 19.30 5.56 20.61
N GLN A 617 19.71 4.29 20.49
CA GLN A 617 21.08 3.81 20.69
C GLN A 617 21.94 3.82 19.42
N VAL A 618 21.44 4.32 18.28
CA VAL A 618 22.27 4.55 17.09
C VAL A 618 23.25 5.69 17.40
N ASP A 619 24.17 5.37 18.30
CA ASP A 619 25.37 6.15 18.57
C ASP A 619 26.27 6.12 17.32
N ASP A 620 27.03 7.18 17.10
CA ASP A 620 27.95 7.43 15.97
C ASP A 620 29.09 6.38 15.81
N SER A 621 28.88 5.14 16.22
CA SER A 621 29.86 4.08 16.05
C SER A 621 29.99 3.70 14.57
N LEU A 622 31.20 3.86 14.07
CA LEU A 622 31.64 3.49 12.73
C LEU A 622 31.20 2.06 12.35
N ILE A 623 30.14 1.93 11.55
CA ILE A 623 29.89 0.67 10.85
C ILE A 623 30.83 0.67 9.64
N ASP A 624 31.85 -0.18 9.68
CA ASP A 624 32.68 -0.43 8.51
C ASP A 624 31.80 -1.09 7.43
N PHE A 625 31.94 -0.65 6.17
CA PHE A 625 31.27 -1.27 5.00
C PHE A 625 31.48 -2.79 4.98
N ARG A 626 32.61 -3.26 5.54
CA ARG A 626 32.94 -4.66 5.74
C ARG A 626 31.94 -5.36 6.67
N ASP A 627 31.48 -4.69 7.74
CA ASP A 627 30.54 -5.25 8.71
C ASP A 627 29.13 -5.29 8.10
N LEU A 628 28.74 -4.28 7.30
CA LEU A 628 27.49 -4.30 6.53
C LEU A 628 27.51 -5.42 5.47
N LEU A 629 28.62 -5.64 4.79
CA LEU A 629 28.78 -6.71 3.81
C LEU A 629 28.78 -8.07 4.48
N ASN A 630 29.40 -8.21 5.63
CA ASN A 630 29.38 -9.42 6.44
C ASN A 630 27.97 -9.73 6.97
N ALA A 631 27.23 -8.73 7.44
CA ALA A 631 25.83 -8.89 7.86
C ALA A 631 24.89 -9.28 6.69
N LEU A 632 25.17 -8.79 5.49
CA LEU A 632 24.43 -9.16 4.27
C LEU A 632 24.77 -10.58 3.76
N LEU A 633 26.04 -10.99 3.89
CA LEU A 633 26.52 -12.29 3.38
C LEU A 633 26.35 -13.42 4.39
N HIS A 634 26.31 -13.08 5.68
CA HIS A 634 26.11 -14.01 6.79
C HIS A 634 25.03 -13.48 7.73
N PRO A 635 23.73 -13.56 7.35
CA PRO A 635 22.66 -13.22 8.27
C PRO A 635 22.71 -14.22 9.42
N GLU A 636 23.31 -13.80 10.54
CA GLU A 636 23.25 -14.58 11.77
C GLU A 636 21.78 -14.70 12.16
N GLN A 637 21.36 -15.91 12.48
CA GLN A 637 20.05 -16.14 13.10
C GLN A 637 20.02 -15.30 14.39
N PRO A 638 18.95 -14.55 14.66
CA PRO A 638 18.85 -13.83 15.92
C PRO A 638 19.06 -14.84 17.05
N ALA A 639 19.97 -14.51 17.94
CA ALA A 639 20.21 -15.29 19.14
C ALA A 639 18.88 -15.43 19.89
N ASP A 640 18.48 -16.67 20.14
CA ASP A 640 17.32 -17.02 20.95
C ASP A 640 17.55 -16.53 22.39
N SER A 641 17.17 -15.28 22.66
CA SER A 641 17.22 -14.65 23.98
C SER A 641 15.85 -14.60 24.66
N SER A 642 14.91 -15.47 24.24
CA SER A 642 13.52 -15.40 24.67
C SER A 642 13.17 -16.25 25.91
N ASP A 643 14.05 -17.18 26.34
CA ASP A 643 13.62 -18.14 27.36
C ASP A 643 13.69 -17.62 28.80
N ASP A 644 14.65 -16.72 29.12
CA ASP A 644 14.83 -16.28 30.52
C ASP A 644 13.88 -15.13 30.95
N ALA A 645 13.37 -14.32 29.99
CA ALA A 645 12.47 -13.21 30.29
C ALA A 645 11.00 -13.64 30.41
N GLU A 646 10.61 -14.71 29.71
CA GLU A 646 9.26 -15.26 29.77
C GLU A 646 8.99 -15.96 31.11
N GLU A 647 9.99 -16.63 31.71
CA GLU A 647 9.84 -17.32 32.99
C GLU A 647 9.60 -16.35 34.14
N THR A 648 10.26 -15.18 34.16
CA THR A 648 10.11 -14.18 35.23
C THR A 648 8.80 -13.40 35.17
N ILE A 649 8.25 -13.17 33.95
CA ILE A 649 6.99 -12.44 33.77
C ILE A 649 5.79 -13.35 34.00
N THR A 650 5.89 -14.65 33.69
CA THR A 650 4.81 -15.60 33.90
C THR A 650 4.56 -15.85 35.38
N ASP A 651 5.61 -15.87 36.23
CA ASP A 651 5.47 -16.06 37.69
C ASP A 651 4.81 -14.84 38.34
N ALA A 652 5.04 -13.61 37.87
CA ALA A 652 4.41 -12.40 38.40
C ALA A 652 2.90 -12.29 38.07
N VAL A 653 2.43 -13.01 37.03
CA VAL A 653 0.99 -13.05 36.64
C VAL A 653 0.23 -14.19 37.35
N GLU A 654 0.95 -15.17 37.92
CA GLU A 654 0.33 -16.36 38.54
C GLU A 654 -0.22 -16.14 39.95
N ASP A 655 0.23 -15.10 40.68
CA ASP A 655 -0.27 -14.88 42.05
C ASP A 655 -1.07 -13.57 42.17
N PRO A 656 -2.42 -13.63 42.09
CA PRO A 656 -3.27 -12.45 42.18
C PRO A 656 -3.37 -11.84 43.60
N GLU A 657 -2.95 -12.56 44.66
CA GLU A 657 -3.17 -12.13 46.05
C GLU A 657 -1.99 -11.33 46.61
N GLU A 658 -0.77 -11.50 46.09
CA GLU A 658 0.41 -10.84 46.66
C GLU A 658 0.49 -9.31 46.38
N PHE A 659 -0.32 -8.80 45.42
CA PHE A 659 -0.33 -7.38 45.08
C PHE A 659 -1.36 -6.51 45.83
N VAL A 660 -2.18 -7.10 46.69
CA VAL A 660 -3.22 -6.34 47.41
C VAL A 660 -2.68 -5.71 48.71
N ASP A 661 -1.59 -6.24 49.28
CA ASP A 661 -1.06 -5.78 50.57
C ASP A 661 0.10 -4.75 50.47
N ALA A 662 0.50 -4.32 49.27
CA ALA A 662 1.60 -3.36 49.10
C ALA A 662 1.13 -2.00 48.54
N ALA A 663 -0.03 -1.48 48.98
CA ALA A 663 -0.50 -0.11 48.71
C ALA A 663 -0.90 0.62 49.98
#